data_2102e291209ab5060b731814f70ccf51
#
_entry.id   2102e291209ab5060b731814f70ccf51
#
_cell.length_a   1.000
_cell.length_b   1.000
_cell.length_c   1.000
_cell.angle_alpha   90.00
_cell.angle_beta   90.00
_cell.angle_gamma   90.00
#
_symmetry.space_group_name_H-M   'P 1'
#
loop_
_entity.id
_entity.type
_entity.pdbx_description
1 polymer ?
#
loop_
_entity_poly.entity_id
_entity_poly.type
_entity_poly.pdbx_seq_one_letter_code
_entity_poly.pdbx_strand_id
1 'polypeptide(L)'
;MSKIQVEVSFTDELESIRVDGKEMEIPKAIKTKPVEEWFEPTVGRVRWGGLGAEIKEMDFSNEKNAVYSFLFIGPEDKKQEFMACVERFCLGEEAQQGTKKENEQDYLHNAQNYQQAGNAEMAFQQYMVAARDYGRPEAQFEVAQCYQNGTGVEKSEENAVVWYKKAAEQSDAKAQCALGACYYQALGVEKDDKEARRWYEAAATQGNATAQYMTGRLYAALSYNEAAVKWYTKAAEQECPEAQYELGKCYETGDGVGEDKAKAAELYRKAAVQGYAEAQKKLGDCYSHGIGVAKDLEQAFEWYRKAAKQGNAKAQNNLGIFYTDGVGVTKDPVQAVEWYERAAEQGLAEAQHNLGFCYKNGCGVEENYEKAVKWYRKAAEQKYAKAQFVLGKCYYYGDGVEIDYEEAVKWLRKAAEQGIANAQDLLGDCYYYGYGVETNNWMAAAWYEKAAKQGNEYAQYSLGRCYENGIGKRMDCAEAVKWYEKAAEGGNADAQRELGYCYYCGKGVKKDLKQAFECYRKSAEQGNATAQRNLAIFYKNGYGVTQNKEEAVKWNQKAAEQGNAEAQNSLGCCYKWGEGVEKDLGKAIEWYRKSADNGNELAQYNLGLCYEHGDGVTKDLGKAAEWYRKSAEQGYAVAQYKLGRCYDYGDGIEHDCQKAVEWYRKSVEQGCAMAQCDLGNCYKQGRGVEKNLEKAVEWYRKSAEQGYNRGQFCLAGCFENGEGVPKDKEKALQWYKKAADQGFGGAEWAINNMQSSGIGSALEFGAAMAAVGVLEKLERLGKIFKG
;
A
#
# COMPACT_ATOMS: atom_id res chain seq x y z
N MET A 1 -13.74 25.10 -67.14
CA MET A 1 -12.28 24.92 -67.36
C MET A 1 -12.01 25.46 -68.78
N SER A 2 -11.26 26.51 -68.88
CA SER A 2 -10.78 27.06 -70.15
C SER A 2 -9.62 26.27 -70.69
N LYS A 3 -9.56 26.08 -71.97
CA LYS A 3 -8.49 25.38 -72.63
C LYS A 3 -7.69 26.40 -73.47
N ILE A 4 -6.41 26.42 -73.24
CA ILE A 4 -5.46 27.23 -74.07
C ILE A 4 -4.55 26.22 -74.73
N GLN A 5 -4.31 26.35 -76.03
CA GLN A 5 -3.36 25.52 -76.74
C GLN A 5 -2.10 26.37 -76.99
N VAL A 6 -0.99 25.88 -76.55
CA VAL A 6 0.33 26.49 -76.77
C VAL A 6 1.14 25.49 -77.61
N GLU A 7 1.57 25.94 -78.76
CA GLU A 7 2.44 25.16 -79.64
C GLU A 7 3.83 25.81 -79.62
N VAL A 8 4.82 25.01 -79.34
CA VAL A 8 6.22 25.41 -79.33
C VAL A 8 6.97 24.54 -80.29
N SER A 9 7.57 25.14 -81.30
CA SER A 9 8.35 24.40 -82.32
C SER A 9 9.86 24.68 -82.13
N PHE A 10 10.61 23.60 -82.23
CA PHE A 10 12.12 23.65 -82.12
C PHE A 10 12.72 22.88 -83.26
N THR A 11 13.87 23.39 -83.71
CA THR A 11 14.98 22.60 -84.36
C THR A 11 16.05 22.37 -83.29
N ASP A 12 17.35 22.76 -83.62
CA ASP A 12 18.37 22.85 -82.59
C ASP A 12 18.16 24.10 -81.70
N GLU A 13 17.29 25.01 -82.12
CA GLU A 13 16.96 26.27 -81.48
C GLU A 13 15.41 26.46 -81.45
N LEU A 14 14.87 27.26 -80.51
CA LEU A 14 13.45 27.64 -80.46
C LEU A 14 13.07 28.41 -81.73
N GLU A 15 12.19 27.82 -82.56
CA GLU A 15 11.77 28.45 -83.81
C GLU A 15 10.57 29.36 -83.73
N SER A 16 9.50 28.84 -83.08
CA SER A 16 8.28 29.61 -82.86
C SER A 16 7.50 29.18 -81.65
N ILE A 17 6.73 30.11 -81.05
CA ILE A 17 5.74 29.84 -79.98
C ILE A 17 4.40 30.36 -80.53
N ARG A 18 3.37 29.52 -80.59
CA ARG A 18 1.98 29.92 -80.89
C ARG A 18 1.08 29.68 -79.73
N VAL A 19 0.25 30.66 -79.36
CA VAL A 19 -0.75 30.54 -78.30
C VAL A 19 -2.14 30.75 -78.93
N ASP A 20 -3.00 29.77 -78.83
CA ASP A 20 -4.33 29.72 -79.51
C ASP A 20 -4.24 30.06 -81.00
N GLY A 21 -3.16 29.57 -81.66
CA GLY A 21 -2.95 29.77 -83.10
C GLY A 21 -2.33 31.12 -83.53
N LYS A 22 -2.00 31.98 -82.57
CA LYS A 22 -1.28 33.28 -82.81
C LYS A 22 0.18 33.12 -82.54
N GLU A 23 1.03 33.46 -83.44
CA GLU A 23 2.47 33.45 -83.33
C GLU A 23 2.96 34.56 -82.38
N MET A 24 3.81 34.24 -81.46
CA MET A 24 4.39 35.14 -80.47
C MET A 24 5.84 35.50 -80.93
N GLU A 25 6.26 36.76 -80.78
CA GLU A 25 7.67 37.16 -81.06
C GLU A 25 8.57 36.56 -80.02
N ILE A 26 9.63 35.84 -80.51
CA ILE A 26 10.69 35.26 -79.69
C ILE A 26 11.93 36.16 -79.68
N PRO A 27 12.35 36.62 -78.46
CA PRO A 27 13.57 37.41 -78.34
C PRO A 27 14.81 36.61 -78.74
N LYS A 28 15.77 37.33 -79.44
CA LYS A 28 17.00 36.71 -79.88
C LYS A 28 17.80 35.97 -78.82
N ALA A 29 17.79 36.46 -77.59
CA ALA A 29 18.50 35.86 -76.46
C ALA A 29 18.01 34.49 -76.03
N ILE A 30 16.76 34.16 -76.43
CA ILE A 30 16.14 32.90 -76.11
C ILE A 30 16.32 31.88 -77.24
N LYS A 31 16.41 32.27 -78.46
CA LYS A 31 16.60 31.41 -79.64
C LYS A 31 17.86 30.56 -79.64
N THR A 32 18.83 30.87 -78.79
CA THR A 32 20.18 30.21 -78.81
C THR A 32 20.40 29.30 -77.60
N LYS A 33 19.43 29.05 -76.76
CA LYS A 33 19.64 28.17 -75.63
C LYS A 33 19.24 26.70 -75.92
N PRO A 34 20.01 25.70 -75.46
CA PRO A 34 19.70 24.25 -75.65
C PRO A 34 18.32 23.92 -75.10
N VAL A 35 17.61 23.00 -75.74
CA VAL A 35 16.23 22.54 -75.35
C VAL A 35 16.19 21.99 -73.92
N GLU A 36 17.27 21.35 -73.47
CA GLU A 36 17.43 20.75 -72.12
C GLU A 36 17.39 21.77 -70.97
N GLU A 37 17.65 23.03 -71.21
CA GLU A 37 17.57 24.10 -70.19
C GLU A 37 16.14 24.63 -69.96
N TRP A 38 15.18 24.21 -70.83
CA TRP A 38 13.83 24.74 -70.84
C TRP A 38 12.80 23.87 -70.19
N PHE A 39 13.04 22.51 -70.12
CA PHE A 39 12.05 21.57 -69.64
C PHE A 39 12.72 20.51 -68.78
N GLU A 40 12.26 20.41 -67.48
CA GLU A 40 12.45 19.18 -66.71
C GLU A 40 11.27 18.22 -67.03
N PRO A 41 11.53 17.11 -67.74
CA PRO A 41 10.44 16.15 -68.03
C PRO A 41 10.23 15.25 -66.80
N THR A 42 9.24 15.56 -65.98
CA THR A 42 8.58 14.56 -65.19
C THR A 42 7.37 14.02 -65.93
N VAL A 43 7.33 12.73 -66.08
CA VAL A 43 6.35 11.94 -66.91
C VAL A 43 4.93 12.55 -66.88
N GLY A 44 4.52 13.12 -68.00
CA GLY A 44 3.16 13.54 -68.29
C GLY A 44 2.68 14.88 -67.77
N ARG A 45 3.49 15.66 -67.03
CA ARG A 45 3.05 17.02 -66.55
C ARG A 45 4.24 18.01 -66.54
N VAL A 46 4.04 19.15 -67.12
CA VAL A 46 5.02 20.26 -67.07
C VAL A 46 4.46 21.33 -66.13
N ARG A 47 5.24 21.73 -65.12
CA ARG A 47 4.95 22.87 -64.28
C ARG A 47 5.61 24.14 -64.84
N TRP A 48 4.83 25.10 -65.28
CA TRP A 48 5.30 26.39 -65.76
C TRP A 48 4.85 27.47 -64.83
N GLY A 49 5.74 28.17 -64.17
CA GLY A 49 5.44 29.27 -63.27
C GLY A 49 4.45 28.91 -62.14
N GLY A 50 4.50 27.68 -61.62
CA GLY A 50 3.60 27.15 -60.53
C GLY A 50 2.20 26.71 -61.05
N LEU A 51 1.88 26.89 -62.28
CA LEU A 51 0.62 26.45 -62.93
C LEU A 51 0.85 25.11 -63.66
N GLY A 52 0.01 24.11 -63.41
CA GLY A 52 0.09 22.80 -64.07
C GLY A 52 -0.52 22.78 -65.46
N ALA A 53 0.21 22.30 -66.47
CA ALA A 53 -0.33 22.02 -67.82
C ALA A 53 -0.06 20.53 -68.17
N GLU A 54 -1.00 19.90 -68.84
CA GLU A 54 -0.78 18.54 -69.35
C GLU A 54 -0.29 18.58 -70.78
N ILE A 55 0.77 17.84 -71.08
CA ILE A 55 1.26 17.61 -72.46
C ILE A 55 0.30 16.61 -73.09
N LYS A 56 -0.45 17.03 -74.11
CA LYS A 56 -1.41 16.17 -74.79
C LYS A 56 -0.88 15.47 -76.04
N GLU A 57 0.02 16.08 -76.75
CA GLU A 57 0.61 15.47 -77.98
C GLU A 57 2.06 15.88 -78.07
N MET A 58 2.88 14.90 -78.33
CA MET A 58 4.27 15.09 -78.77
C MET A 58 4.33 14.51 -80.17
N ASP A 59 4.55 15.33 -81.17
CA ASP A 59 4.76 14.89 -82.55
C ASP A 59 6.30 14.86 -82.79
N PHE A 60 6.79 13.63 -82.92
CA PHE A 60 8.20 13.36 -83.24
C PHE A 60 8.35 12.98 -84.73
N SER A 61 7.41 13.35 -85.60
CA SER A 61 7.39 12.92 -87.00
C SER A 61 8.52 13.48 -87.84
N ASN A 62 9.39 14.37 -87.32
CA ASN A 62 10.50 14.95 -87.99
C ASN A 62 11.69 15.09 -87.05
N GLU A 63 12.78 14.35 -87.30
CA GLU A 63 13.98 14.33 -86.41
C GLU A 63 14.67 15.75 -86.29
N LYS A 64 14.16 16.73 -87.05
CA LYS A 64 14.66 18.08 -86.98
C LYS A 64 13.77 19.18 -86.46
N ASN A 65 12.43 18.87 -86.25
CA ASN A 65 11.48 19.83 -85.76
C ASN A 65 10.52 19.13 -84.76
N ALA A 66 10.70 19.37 -83.47
CA ALA A 66 9.78 18.93 -82.44
C ALA A 66 8.72 20.01 -82.12
N VAL A 67 7.43 19.65 -82.27
CA VAL A 67 6.31 20.57 -81.87
C VAL A 67 5.71 20.05 -80.60
N TYR A 68 5.65 20.83 -79.56
CA TYR A 68 5.03 20.54 -78.28
C TYR A 68 3.69 21.28 -78.20
N SER A 69 2.58 20.55 -78.08
CA SER A 69 1.28 21.16 -77.80
C SER A 69 0.89 21.01 -76.34
N PHE A 70 0.74 22.11 -75.65
CA PHE A 70 0.30 22.14 -74.24
C PHE A 70 -1.19 22.54 -74.15
N LEU A 71 -1.92 21.81 -73.39
CA LEU A 71 -3.30 22.15 -73.06
C LEU A 71 -3.42 22.57 -71.62
N PHE A 72 -3.70 23.82 -71.33
CA PHE A 72 -4.00 24.32 -69.98
C PHE A 72 -5.42 23.80 -69.60
N ILE A 73 -5.46 23.12 -68.46
CA ILE A 73 -6.74 22.66 -67.89
C ILE A 73 -6.82 23.23 -66.47
N GLY A 74 -7.53 24.37 -66.29
CA GLY A 74 -7.64 25.07 -65.05
C GLY A 74 -8.89 25.95 -64.97
N PRO A 75 -9.15 26.59 -63.83
CA PRO A 75 -10.17 27.58 -63.66
C PRO A 75 -9.98 28.81 -64.58
N GLU A 76 -11.07 29.47 -65.03
CA GLU A 76 -11.00 30.63 -65.98
C GLU A 76 -10.22 31.80 -65.41
N ASP A 77 -10.27 32.01 -64.11
CA ASP A 77 -9.52 33.06 -63.41
C ASP A 77 -7.99 32.87 -63.46
N LYS A 78 -7.51 31.62 -63.63
CA LYS A 78 -6.10 31.25 -63.74
C LYS A 78 -5.57 31.35 -65.19
N LYS A 79 -6.47 31.52 -66.19
CA LYS A 79 -6.15 31.61 -67.61
C LYS A 79 -5.28 32.81 -67.90
N GLN A 80 -5.63 33.98 -67.32
CA GLN A 80 -4.89 35.25 -67.54
C GLN A 80 -3.50 35.15 -66.89
N GLU A 81 -3.39 34.49 -65.76
CA GLU A 81 -2.11 34.27 -65.04
C GLU A 81 -1.16 33.36 -65.82
N PHE A 82 -1.71 32.31 -66.47
CA PHE A 82 -0.95 31.43 -67.37
C PHE A 82 -0.49 32.19 -68.63
N MET A 83 -1.37 32.96 -69.24
CA MET A 83 -1.04 33.78 -70.39
C MET A 83 0.05 34.82 -70.08
N ALA A 84 -0.04 35.47 -68.89
CA ALA A 84 1.00 36.42 -68.43
C ALA A 84 2.34 35.73 -68.14
N CYS A 85 2.34 34.44 -67.76
CA CYS A 85 3.57 33.64 -67.64
C CYS A 85 4.15 33.31 -68.98
N VAL A 86 3.35 32.96 -69.99
CA VAL A 86 3.81 32.68 -71.37
C VAL A 86 4.34 33.97 -72.03
N GLU A 87 3.64 35.09 -71.87
CA GLU A 87 4.12 36.39 -72.34
C GLU A 87 5.44 36.83 -71.72
N ARG A 88 5.60 36.70 -70.40
CA ARG A 88 6.86 37.00 -69.72
C ARG A 88 7.98 36.10 -70.19
N PHE A 89 7.71 34.87 -70.49
CA PHE A 89 8.68 33.93 -71.07
C PHE A 89 9.09 34.33 -72.47
N CYS A 90 8.17 34.80 -73.34
CA CYS A 90 8.42 35.24 -74.70
C CYS A 90 9.11 36.59 -74.77
N LEU A 91 8.92 37.47 -73.79
CA LEU A 91 9.47 38.81 -73.77
C LEU A 91 10.98 38.91 -73.37
N GLY A 92 11.60 37.79 -72.92
CA GLY A 92 12.99 37.63 -72.55
C GLY A 92 13.57 38.81 -71.75
N GLU A 93 13.82 38.57 -70.47
CA GLU A 93 14.42 39.59 -69.56
C GLU A 93 15.83 39.94 -69.91
N GLU A 94 15.98 40.86 -70.89
CA GLU A 94 17.23 41.65 -71.13
C GLU A 94 17.30 42.96 -70.30
N ALA A 95 16.65 43.00 -69.17
CA ALA A 95 16.89 44.07 -68.24
C ALA A 95 17.14 43.48 -66.86
N GLN A 96 18.38 43.19 -66.51
CA GLN A 96 18.74 43.16 -65.11
C GLN A 96 20.12 42.61 -64.78
N GLN A 97 21.15 43.34 -65.11
CA GLN A 97 22.35 43.33 -64.29
C GLN A 97 22.46 44.55 -63.35
N GLY A 98 21.53 45.50 -63.41
CA GLY A 98 21.55 46.71 -62.59
C GLY A 98 20.47 46.72 -61.48
N THR A 99 19.39 45.92 -61.59
CA THR A 99 18.17 45.95 -60.68
C THR A 99 18.06 44.71 -59.76
N LYS A 100 19.00 43.78 -59.82
CA LYS A 100 18.90 42.51 -59.06
C LYS A 100 18.75 42.72 -57.54
N LYS A 101 19.33 43.73 -56.95
CA LYS A 101 19.26 43.98 -55.51
C LYS A 101 17.96 44.65 -55.03
N GLU A 102 17.34 45.48 -55.81
CA GLU A 102 16.10 46.17 -55.45
C GLU A 102 14.86 45.23 -55.60
N ASN A 103 14.79 44.41 -56.64
CA ASN A 103 13.74 43.42 -56.84
C ASN A 103 13.77 42.26 -55.82
N GLU A 104 14.95 41.96 -55.33
CA GLU A 104 15.16 40.85 -54.34
C GLU A 104 14.51 41.12 -52.99
N GLN A 105 14.56 42.36 -52.50
CA GLN A 105 13.90 42.83 -51.30
C GLN A 105 12.40 42.92 -51.45
N ASP A 106 11.91 43.20 -52.66
CA ASP A 106 10.46 43.37 -52.95
C ASP A 106 9.73 42.03 -52.79
N TYR A 107 10.24 40.91 -53.26
CA TYR A 107 9.61 39.59 -53.13
C TYR A 107 9.52 39.13 -51.68
N LEU A 108 10.55 39.33 -50.90
CA LEU A 108 10.52 39.00 -49.47
C LEU A 108 9.58 39.88 -48.70
N HIS A 109 9.58 41.18 -48.99
CA HIS A 109 8.66 42.13 -48.39
C HIS A 109 7.20 41.89 -48.81
N ASN A 110 6.95 41.61 -50.08
CA ASN A 110 5.61 41.22 -50.54
C ASN A 110 5.12 39.95 -49.93
N ALA A 111 5.96 38.94 -49.79
CA ALA A 111 5.61 37.71 -49.10
C ALA A 111 5.17 37.95 -47.65
N GLN A 112 5.91 38.77 -46.90
CA GLN A 112 5.57 39.18 -45.54
C GLN A 112 4.26 39.96 -45.48
N ASN A 113 4.01 40.86 -46.43
CA ASN A 113 2.74 41.60 -46.52
C ASN A 113 1.53 40.68 -46.78
N TYR A 114 1.70 39.70 -47.71
CA TYR A 114 0.62 38.71 -47.97
C TYR A 114 0.40 37.81 -46.77
N GLN A 115 1.47 37.42 -46.06
CA GLN A 115 1.36 36.65 -44.83
C GLN A 115 0.59 37.41 -43.74
N GLN A 116 0.88 38.72 -43.54
CA GLN A 116 0.16 39.60 -42.60
C GLN A 116 -1.30 39.81 -43.00
N ALA A 117 -1.57 39.87 -44.33
CA ALA A 117 -2.92 39.97 -44.88
C ALA A 117 -3.71 38.63 -44.83
N GLY A 118 -3.13 37.54 -44.34
CA GLY A 118 -3.75 36.21 -44.25
C GLY A 118 -3.82 35.43 -45.57
N ASN A 119 -3.17 35.95 -46.65
CA ASN A 119 -3.12 35.29 -47.95
C ASN A 119 -1.91 34.34 -48.05
N ALA A 120 -2.08 33.14 -47.48
CA ALA A 120 -1.00 32.15 -47.35
C ALA A 120 -0.48 31.64 -48.70
N GLU A 121 -1.34 31.46 -49.71
CA GLU A 121 -0.95 30.99 -51.05
C GLU A 121 -0.05 32.01 -51.76
N MET A 122 -0.45 33.26 -51.74
CA MET A 122 0.34 34.33 -52.37
C MET A 122 1.68 34.56 -51.62
N ALA A 123 1.64 34.48 -50.25
CA ALA A 123 2.89 34.56 -49.47
C ALA A 123 3.86 33.43 -49.85
N PHE A 124 3.37 32.20 -49.93
CA PHE A 124 4.16 31.05 -50.33
C PHE A 124 4.77 31.23 -51.73
N GLN A 125 3.99 31.70 -52.71
CA GLN A 125 4.48 31.94 -54.07
C GLN A 125 5.63 32.96 -54.10
N GLN A 126 5.45 34.06 -53.34
CA GLN A 126 6.50 35.10 -53.28
C GLN A 126 7.78 34.61 -52.57
N TYR A 127 7.60 33.83 -51.46
CA TYR A 127 8.73 33.16 -50.82
C TYR A 127 9.42 32.15 -51.74
N MET A 128 8.65 31.39 -52.55
CA MET A 128 9.24 30.45 -53.53
C MET A 128 10.07 31.15 -54.59
N VAL A 129 9.61 32.29 -55.10
CA VAL A 129 10.41 33.09 -56.07
C VAL A 129 11.72 33.54 -55.42
N ALA A 130 11.63 34.15 -54.23
CA ALA A 130 12.82 34.63 -53.51
C ALA A 130 13.77 33.46 -53.15
N ALA A 131 13.23 32.30 -52.80
CA ALA A 131 14.03 31.11 -52.44
C ALA A 131 14.70 30.41 -53.61
N ARG A 132 13.98 30.28 -54.75
CA ARG A 132 14.42 29.53 -55.91
C ARG A 132 15.28 30.39 -56.83
N ASP A 133 14.79 31.60 -57.17
CA ASP A 133 15.39 32.42 -58.23
C ASP A 133 16.52 33.30 -57.67
N TYR A 134 16.46 33.65 -56.40
CA TYR A 134 17.47 34.50 -55.75
C TYR A 134 18.29 33.73 -54.68
N GLY A 135 17.91 32.51 -54.36
CA GLY A 135 18.67 31.67 -53.42
C GLY A 135 18.70 32.19 -51.97
N ARG A 136 17.76 33.06 -51.58
CA ARG A 136 17.77 33.72 -50.27
C ARG A 136 17.52 32.71 -49.14
N PRO A 137 18.44 32.55 -48.17
CA PRO A 137 18.29 31.61 -47.10
C PRO A 137 17.08 31.87 -46.21
N GLU A 138 16.73 33.15 -45.97
CA GLU A 138 15.55 33.52 -45.21
C GLU A 138 14.27 33.06 -45.93
N ALA A 139 14.20 33.25 -47.27
CA ALA A 139 13.03 32.80 -48.05
C ALA A 139 12.96 31.26 -48.12
N GLN A 140 14.11 30.58 -48.25
CA GLN A 140 14.18 29.13 -48.22
C GLN A 140 13.69 28.55 -46.87
N PHE A 141 14.02 29.22 -45.77
CA PHE A 141 13.52 28.87 -44.45
C PHE A 141 11.99 29.02 -44.36
N GLU A 142 11.43 30.14 -44.83
CA GLU A 142 9.97 30.38 -44.83
C GLU A 142 9.22 29.39 -45.74
N VAL A 143 9.78 29.06 -46.92
CA VAL A 143 9.26 27.99 -47.80
C VAL A 143 9.22 26.66 -47.08
N ALA A 144 10.29 26.31 -46.36
CA ALA A 144 10.34 25.10 -45.58
C ALA A 144 9.29 25.08 -44.49
N GLN A 145 9.07 26.19 -43.79
CA GLN A 145 7.97 26.31 -42.80
C GLN A 145 6.58 26.16 -43.43
N CYS A 146 6.37 26.74 -44.62
CA CYS A 146 5.11 26.58 -45.35
C CYS A 146 4.83 25.10 -45.65
N TYR A 147 5.83 24.35 -46.13
CA TYR A 147 5.68 22.90 -46.35
C TYR A 147 5.50 22.12 -45.06
N GLN A 148 6.18 22.51 -43.99
CA GLN A 148 6.06 21.83 -42.69
C GLN A 148 4.65 22.00 -42.08
N ASN A 149 4.08 23.21 -42.21
CA ASN A 149 2.81 23.57 -41.59
C ASN A 149 1.61 23.38 -42.52
N GLY A 150 1.82 23.18 -43.82
CA GLY A 150 0.75 23.19 -44.82
C GLY A 150 0.17 24.57 -45.06
N THR A 151 0.98 25.65 -44.93
CA THR A 151 0.55 27.04 -45.07
C THR A 151 0.72 27.52 -46.46
N GLY A 152 -0.37 27.71 -47.22
CA GLY A 152 -0.33 28.10 -48.62
C GLY A 152 0.15 27.04 -49.60
N VAL A 153 0.43 25.87 -49.13
CA VAL A 153 0.90 24.70 -49.89
C VAL A 153 0.50 23.40 -49.18
N GLU A 154 0.35 22.33 -49.86
CA GLU A 154 0.14 20.99 -49.25
C GLU A 154 1.29 20.63 -48.31
N LYS A 155 0.97 20.13 -47.14
CA LYS A 155 1.96 19.76 -46.12
C LYS A 155 2.87 18.65 -46.66
N SER A 156 4.17 18.84 -46.57
CA SER A 156 5.19 17.84 -46.91
C SER A 156 6.44 18.01 -46.08
N GLU A 157 6.67 17.12 -45.17
CA GLU A 157 7.83 17.16 -44.29
C GLU A 157 9.14 16.91 -45.07
N GLU A 158 9.10 16.10 -46.14
CA GLU A 158 10.24 15.83 -47.01
C GLU A 158 10.67 17.11 -47.75
N ASN A 159 9.70 17.81 -48.35
CA ASN A 159 10.00 19.08 -49.04
C ASN A 159 10.47 20.16 -48.05
N ALA A 160 9.92 20.18 -46.83
CA ALA A 160 10.41 21.09 -45.79
C ALA A 160 11.89 20.85 -45.49
N VAL A 161 12.30 19.60 -45.33
CA VAL A 161 13.72 19.24 -45.09
C VAL A 161 14.64 19.67 -46.24
N VAL A 162 14.21 19.46 -47.50
CA VAL A 162 14.99 19.88 -48.64
C VAL A 162 15.26 21.39 -48.60
N TRP A 163 14.24 22.19 -48.28
CA TRP A 163 14.41 23.63 -48.23
C TRP A 163 15.17 24.12 -46.98
N TYR A 164 14.92 23.50 -45.81
CA TYR A 164 15.71 23.76 -44.59
C TYR A 164 17.21 23.47 -44.87
N LYS A 165 17.53 22.36 -45.57
CA LYS A 165 18.89 22.00 -45.89
C LYS A 165 19.56 23.05 -46.76
N LYS A 166 18.88 23.55 -47.82
CA LYS A 166 19.39 24.60 -48.67
C LYS A 166 19.75 25.89 -47.92
N ALA A 167 18.86 26.30 -46.99
CA ALA A 167 19.09 27.49 -46.16
C ALA A 167 20.20 27.24 -45.11
N ALA A 168 20.20 26.04 -44.48
CA ALA A 168 21.19 25.65 -43.46
C ALA A 168 22.63 25.59 -44.02
N GLU A 169 22.79 25.11 -45.28
CA GLU A 169 24.09 25.10 -45.99
C GLU A 169 24.60 26.50 -46.27
N GLN A 170 23.70 27.49 -46.35
CA GLN A 170 24.04 28.91 -46.44
C GLN A 170 24.23 29.59 -45.06
N SER A 171 24.36 28.77 -44.01
CA SER A 171 24.59 29.24 -42.63
C SER A 171 23.42 30.02 -42.01
N ASP A 172 22.20 29.82 -42.48
CA ASP A 172 21.04 30.37 -41.77
C ASP A 172 20.82 29.62 -40.42
N ALA A 173 20.96 30.32 -39.32
CA ALA A 173 20.91 29.75 -38.00
C ALA A 173 19.53 29.18 -37.65
N LYS A 174 18.43 29.78 -38.17
CA LYS A 174 17.07 29.28 -37.96
C LYS A 174 16.85 27.97 -38.72
N ALA A 175 17.27 27.93 -39.97
CA ALA A 175 17.21 26.73 -40.80
C ALA A 175 18.06 25.59 -40.25
N GLN A 176 19.28 25.89 -39.81
CA GLN A 176 20.14 24.91 -39.14
C GLN A 176 19.48 24.34 -37.89
N CYS A 177 18.85 25.19 -37.07
CA CYS A 177 18.12 24.75 -35.90
C CYS A 177 16.89 23.87 -36.26
N ALA A 178 16.11 24.27 -37.27
CA ALA A 178 14.97 23.53 -37.78
C ALA A 178 15.37 22.19 -38.41
N LEU A 179 16.46 22.19 -39.22
CA LEU A 179 17.00 20.94 -39.80
C LEU A 179 17.49 19.98 -38.71
N GLY A 180 18.15 20.50 -37.67
CA GLY A 180 18.51 19.73 -36.48
C GLY A 180 17.29 19.09 -35.82
N ALA A 181 16.17 19.82 -35.74
CA ALA A 181 14.90 19.31 -35.22
C ALA A 181 14.31 18.20 -36.11
N CYS A 182 14.39 18.36 -37.44
CA CYS A 182 13.93 17.32 -38.38
C CYS A 182 14.67 15.99 -38.17
N TYR A 183 15.99 16.02 -38.10
CA TYR A 183 16.78 14.82 -37.83
C TYR A 183 16.55 14.24 -36.44
N TYR A 184 16.33 15.08 -35.42
CA TYR A 184 16.09 14.63 -34.04
C TYR A 184 14.75 13.95 -33.87
N GLN A 185 13.70 14.46 -34.56
CA GLN A 185 12.31 14.00 -34.43
C GLN A 185 11.84 13.05 -35.53
N ALA A 186 12.72 12.75 -36.53
CA ALA A 186 12.40 11.98 -37.73
C ALA A 186 11.28 12.62 -38.60
N LEU A 187 11.30 13.93 -38.78
CA LEU A 187 10.33 14.66 -39.60
C LEU A 187 10.83 14.82 -41.03
N GLY A 188 10.25 14.06 -41.96
CA GLY A 188 10.62 14.07 -43.40
C GLY A 188 12.00 13.50 -43.71
N VAL A 189 12.72 12.97 -42.71
CA VAL A 189 14.01 12.26 -42.83
C VAL A 189 14.08 11.15 -41.80
N GLU A 190 14.97 10.18 -42.00
CA GLU A 190 15.30 9.18 -40.96
C GLU A 190 15.96 9.88 -39.76
N LYS A 191 15.66 9.36 -38.56
CA LYS A 191 16.24 9.86 -37.31
C LYS A 191 17.76 9.69 -37.33
N ASP A 192 18.48 10.78 -37.14
CA ASP A 192 19.95 10.78 -37.00
C ASP A 192 20.41 11.78 -35.94
N ASP A 193 20.73 11.25 -34.76
CA ASP A 193 21.16 12.07 -33.62
C ASP A 193 22.55 12.72 -33.86
N LYS A 194 23.37 12.22 -34.79
CA LYS A 194 24.67 12.82 -35.13
C LYS A 194 24.47 14.02 -36.03
N GLU A 195 23.65 13.87 -37.09
CA GLU A 195 23.32 15.01 -37.96
C GLU A 195 22.52 16.07 -37.21
N ALA A 196 21.56 15.66 -36.36
CA ALA A 196 20.84 16.59 -35.49
C ALA A 196 21.82 17.43 -34.66
N ARG A 197 22.78 16.82 -33.99
CA ARG A 197 23.78 17.49 -33.18
C ARG A 197 24.62 18.45 -34.03
N ARG A 198 25.12 18.01 -35.18
CA ARG A 198 25.92 18.83 -36.09
C ARG A 198 25.21 20.13 -36.47
N TRP A 199 23.92 20.04 -36.82
CA TRP A 199 23.16 21.20 -37.25
C TRP A 199 22.77 22.08 -36.07
N TYR A 200 22.42 21.50 -34.92
CA TYR A 200 22.17 22.28 -33.69
C TYR A 200 23.46 23.01 -33.23
N GLU A 201 24.62 22.36 -33.24
CA GLU A 201 25.90 23.00 -32.89
C GLU A 201 26.25 24.16 -33.86
N ALA A 202 25.99 23.99 -35.15
CA ALA A 202 26.19 25.06 -36.13
C ALA A 202 25.32 26.28 -35.83
N ALA A 203 24.02 26.08 -35.54
CA ALA A 203 23.12 27.14 -35.15
C ALA A 203 23.46 27.76 -33.79
N ALA A 204 23.85 26.90 -32.80
CA ALA A 204 24.21 27.31 -31.45
C ALA A 204 25.48 28.22 -31.44
N THR A 205 26.44 27.94 -32.27
CA THR A 205 27.66 28.78 -32.39
C THR A 205 27.33 30.15 -32.94
N GLN A 206 26.28 30.27 -33.73
CA GLN A 206 25.78 31.56 -34.26
C GLN A 206 24.86 32.29 -33.25
N GLY A 207 24.66 31.73 -32.06
CA GLY A 207 23.93 32.41 -31.02
C GLY A 207 22.44 32.04 -30.96
N ASN A 208 21.93 31.08 -31.73
CA ASN A 208 20.54 30.68 -31.67
C ASN A 208 20.22 30.02 -30.30
N ALA A 209 19.39 30.64 -29.49
CA ALA A 209 19.10 30.19 -28.10
C ALA A 209 18.47 28.79 -28.04
N THR A 210 17.52 28.51 -28.95
CA THR A 210 16.89 27.17 -29.02
C THR A 210 17.91 26.09 -29.38
N ALA A 211 18.78 26.37 -30.35
CA ALA A 211 19.84 25.46 -30.75
C ALA A 211 20.87 25.26 -29.62
N GLN A 212 21.23 26.31 -28.88
CA GLN A 212 22.10 26.19 -27.70
C GLN A 212 21.47 25.30 -26.64
N TYR A 213 20.19 25.49 -26.35
CA TYR A 213 19.46 24.60 -25.44
C TYR A 213 19.47 23.16 -25.93
N MET A 214 19.12 22.91 -27.21
CA MET A 214 19.08 21.57 -27.76
C MET A 214 20.46 20.90 -27.81
N THR A 215 21.51 21.66 -28.14
CA THR A 215 22.89 21.20 -28.06
C THR A 215 23.24 20.78 -26.62
N GLY A 216 22.88 21.60 -25.64
CA GLY A 216 23.05 21.25 -24.22
C GLY A 216 22.37 19.94 -23.85
N ARG A 217 21.12 19.73 -24.29
CA ARG A 217 20.38 18.47 -24.07
C ARG A 217 21.06 17.25 -24.68
N LEU A 218 21.58 17.38 -25.90
CA LEU A 218 22.29 16.29 -26.59
C LEU A 218 23.59 15.94 -25.87
N TYR A 219 24.35 16.93 -25.39
CA TYR A 219 25.53 16.69 -24.58
C TYR A 219 25.24 16.05 -23.24
N ALA A 220 24.16 16.48 -22.57
CA ALA A 220 23.69 15.86 -21.31
C ALA A 220 23.31 14.40 -21.52
N ALA A 221 22.60 14.08 -22.61
CA ALA A 221 22.24 12.70 -22.96
C ALA A 221 23.46 11.78 -23.18
N LEU A 222 24.59 12.36 -23.58
CA LEU A 222 25.86 11.66 -23.73
C LEU A 222 26.72 11.70 -22.45
N SER A 223 26.22 12.21 -21.34
CA SER A 223 26.92 12.40 -20.07
C SER A 223 28.11 13.37 -20.13
N TYR A 224 28.13 14.27 -21.11
CA TYR A 224 29.12 15.38 -21.20
C TYR A 224 28.59 16.62 -20.46
N ASN A 225 28.36 16.48 -19.15
CA ASN A 225 27.64 17.44 -18.32
C ASN A 225 28.26 18.83 -18.29
N GLU A 226 29.61 18.96 -18.26
CA GLU A 226 30.28 20.25 -18.32
C GLU A 226 30.02 20.99 -19.64
N ALA A 227 30.00 20.25 -20.76
CA ALA A 227 29.71 20.86 -22.07
C ALA A 227 28.21 21.26 -22.14
N ALA A 228 27.31 20.42 -21.57
CA ALA A 228 25.88 20.74 -21.50
C ALA A 228 25.66 22.03 -20.72
N VAL A 229 26.26 22.16 -19.53
CA VAL A 229 26.19 23.38 -18.70
C VAL A 229 26.66 24.63 -19.45
N LYS A 230 27.76 24.56 -20.21
CA LYS A 230 28.22 25.69 -21.00
C LYS A 230 27.17 26.16 -22.01
N TRP A 231 26.50 25.23 -22.68
CA TRP A 231 25.48 25.55 -23.66
C TRP A 231 24.16 26.03 -23.00
N TYR A 232 23.76 25.40 -21.92
CA TYR A 232 22.61 25.86 -21.14
C TYR A 232 22.82 27.28 -20.60
N THR A 233 24.04 27.60 -20.15
CA THR A 233 24.38 28.95 -19.67
C THR A 233 24.17 29.98 -20.75
N LYS A 234 24.71 29.74 -21.97
CA LYS A 234 24.53 30.66 -23.10
C LYS A 234 23.07 30.87 -23.50
N ALA A 235 22.28 29.78 -23.52
CA ALA A 235 20.85 29.88 -23.81
C ALA A 235 20.08 30.59 -22.70
N ALA A 236 20.42 30.30 -21.42
CA ALA A 236 19.81 30.90 -20.25
C ALA A 236 20.09 32.42 -20.15
N GLU A 237 21.25 32.86 -20.56
CA GLU A 237 21.63 34.29 -20.69
C GLU A 237 20.76 35.01 -21.75
N GLN A 238 20.26 34.28 -22.75
CA GLN A 238 19.28 34.78 -23.72
C GLN A 238 17.82 34.56 -23.28
N GLU A 239 17.59 34.38 -21.99
CA GLU A 239 16.26 34.22 -21.36
C GLU A 239 15.46 33.00 -21.84
N CYS A 240 16.10 31.98 -22.42
CA CYS A 240 15.44 30.72 -22.79
C CYS A 240 14.96 29.98 -21.51
N PRO A 241 13.63 29.85 -21.27
CA PRO A 241 13.13 29.31 -20.02
C PRO A 241 13.44 27.82 -19.83
N GLU A 242 13.48 27.04 -20.91
CA GLU A 242 13.86 25.63 -20.86
C GLU A 242 15.33 25.47 -20.44
N ALA A 243 16.21 26.35 -20.98
CA ALA A 243 17.63 26.31 -20.63
C ALA A 243 17.87 26.77 -19.18
N GLN A 244 17.16 27.82 -18.72
CA GLN A 244 17.19 28.24 -17.32
C GLN A 244 16.76 27.11 -16.38
N TYR A 245 15.72 26.36 -16.75
CA TYR A 245 15.25 25.22 -15.97
C TYR A 245 16.30 24.09 -15.93
N GLU A 246 16.83 23.67 -17.08
CA GLU A 246 17.83 22.59 -17.13
C GLU A 246 19.14 23.00 -16.45
N LEU A 247 19.59 24.25 -16.60
CA LEU A 247 20.74 24.77 -15.87
C LEU A 247 20.50 24.79 -14.35
N GLY A 248 19.26 25.13 -13.93
CA GLY A 248 18.85 25.05 -12.55
C GLY A 248 18.96 23.64 -11.99
N LYS A 249 18.58 22.62 -12.75
CA LYS A 249 18.76 21.21 -12.37
C LYS A 249 20.24 20.85 -12.21
N CYS A 250 21.10 21.30 -13.14
CA CYS A 250 22.54 21.06 -13.03
C CYS A 250 23.12 21.65 -11.73
N TYR A 251 22.71 22.86 -11.35
CA TYR A 251 23.13 23.44 -10.05
C TYR A 251 22.51 22.77 -8.84
N GLU A 252 21.30 22.22 -8.96
CA GLU A 252 20.65 21.49 -7.87
C GLU A 252 21.35 20.16 -7.55
N THR A 253 21.83 19.44 -8.60
CA THR A 253 22.42 18.10 -8.47
C THR A 253 23.95 18.11 -8.44
N GLY A 254 24.58 19.19 -8.91
CA GLY A 254 26.03 19.27 -9.10
C GLY A 254 26.52 18.62 -10.39
N ASP A 255 25.61 18.37 -11.36
CA ASP A 255 25.96 17.74 -12.63
C ASP A 255 26.68 18.70 -13.60
N GLY A 256 27.97 18.52 -13.79
CA GLY A 256 28.82 19.34 -14.66
C GLY A 256 29.13 20.74 -14.12
N VAL A 257 28.69 21.05 -12.91
CA VAL A 257 28.94 22.30 -12.18
C VAL A 257 28.87 22.04 -10.69
N GLY A 258 29.51 22.86 -9.85
CA GLY A 258 29.37 22.73 -8.39
C GLY A 258 27.92 22.91 -7.93
N GLU A 259 27.49 22.10 -6.96
CA GLU A 259 26.14 22.20 -6.39
C GLU A 259 25.92 23.58 -5.77
N ASP A 260 24.83 24.25 -6.16
CA ASP A 260 24.39 25.55 -5.65
C ASP A 260 22.87 25.66 -5.73
N LYS A 261 22.21 25.26 -4.64
CA LYS A 261 20.75 25.26 -4.55
C LYS A 261 20.13 26.66 -4.61
N ALA A 262 20.85 27.69 -4.16
CA ALA A 262 20.35 29.06 -4.22
C ALA A 262 20.29 29.55 -5.67
N LYS A 263 21.36 29.30 -6.43
CA LYS A 263 21.44 29.61 -7.87
C LYS A 263 20.44 28.77 -8.68
N ALA A 264 20.24 27.50 -8.30
CA ALA A 264 19.19 26.66 -8.91
C ALA A 264 17.81 27.30 -8.75
N ALA A 265 17.44 27.68 -7.52
CA ALA A 265 16.15 28.32 -7.23
C ALA A 265 15.98 29.67 -7.96
N GLU A 266 17.04 30.46 -8.11
CA GLU A 266 17.02 31.70 -8.89
C GLU A 266 16.72 31.44 -10.37
N LEU A 267 17.36 30.42 -10.95
CA LEU A 267 17.16 30.02 -12.35
C LEU A 267 15.74 29.48 -12.58
N TYR A 268 15.24 28.64 -11.65
CA TYR A 268 13.85 28.21 -11.69
C TYR A 268 12.88 29.38 -11.62
N ARG A 269 13.15 30.38 -10.80
CA ARG A 269 12.34 31.60 -10.71
C ARG A 269 12.30 32.34 -12.03
N LYS A 270 13.45 32.51 -12.69
CA LYS A 270 13.53 33.19 -13.99
C LYS A 270 12.65 32.48 -15.03
N ALA A 271 12.79 31.18 -15.15
CA ALA A 271 11.95 30.37 -16.06
C ALA A 271 10.47 30.37 -15.67
N ALA A 272 10.17 30.29 -14.35
CA ALA A 272 8.78 30.26 -13.84
C ALA A 272 8.01 31.57 -14.09
N VAL A 273 8.68 32.71 -13.98
CA VAL A 273 8.10 34.02 -14.27
C VAL A 273 7.75 34.14 -15.75
N GLN A 274 8.53 33.56 -16.65
CA GLN A 274 8.23 33.48 -18.08
C GLN A 274 7.10 32.50 -18.43
N GLY A 275 6.53 31.81 -17.44
CA GLY A 275 5.39 30.91 -17.64
C GLY A 275 5.77 29.43 -17.81
N TYR A 276 7.04 29.04 -17.72
CA TYR A 276 7.42 27.66 -17.92
C TYR A 276 6.89 26.76 -16.79
N ALA A 277 5.93 25.88 -17.10
CA ALA A 277 5.16 25.12 -16.10
C ALA A 277 6.03 24.19 -15.23
N GLU A 278 7.03 23.53 -15.84
CA GLU A 278 7.94 22.66 -15.08
C GLU A 278 8.79 23.46 -14.07
N ALA A 279 9.23 24.66 -14.46
CA ALA A 279 9.97 25.54 -13.55
C ALA A 279 9.04 26.10 -12.43
N GLN A 280 7.80 26.42 -12.75
CA GLN A 280 6.82 26.85 -11.74
C GLN A 280 6.58 25.74 -10.71
N LYS A 281 6.40 24.49 -11.16
CA LYS A 281 6.27 23.35 -10.28
C LYS A 281 7.53 23.17 -9.43
N LYS A 282 8.71 23.25 -10.03
CA LYS A 282 9.98 23.06 -9.35
C LYS A 282 10.27 24.17 -8.33
N LEU A 283 9.91 25.42 -8.67
CA LEU A 283 10.01 26.54 -7.73
C LEU A 283 9.05 26.36 -6.55
N GLY A 284 7.84 25.81 -6.79
CA GLY A 284 6.93 25.38 -5.74
C GLY A 284 7.57 24.36 -4.81
N ASP A 285 8.31 23.35 -5.35
CA ASP A 285 9.06 22.38 -4.55
C ASP A 285 10.15 23.08 -3.70
N CYS A 286 10.87 24.04 -4.29
CA CYS A 286 11.90 24.79 -3.60
C CYS A 286 11.33 25.53 -2.38
N TYR A 287 10.22 26.23 -2.53
CA TYR A 287 9.57 26.92 -1.42
C TYR A 287 8.95 25.95 -0.40
N SER A 288 8.36 24.84 -0.85
CA SER A 288 7.74 23.84 0.03
C SER A 288 8.76 23.19 0.98
N HIS A 289 9.97 22.92 0.47
CA HIS A 289 11.00 22.20 1.22
C HIS A 289 12.12 23.12 1.76
N GLY A 290 12.16 24.40 1.37
CA GLY A 290 13.24 25.31 1.73
C GLY A 290 14.56 25.02 0.98
N ILE A 291 14.47 24.59 -0.28
CA ILE A 291 15.64 24.24 -1.10
C ILE A 291 16.14 25.48 -1.83
N GLY A 292 17.28 26.02 -1.44
CA GLY A 292 17.87 27.22 -2.04
C GLY A 292 17.13 28.53 -1.76
N VAL A 293 15.99 28.45 -1.07
CA VAL A 293 15.16 29.57 -0.60
C VAL A 293 14.63 29.28 0.78
N ALA A 294 14.23 30.28 1.53
CA ALA A 294 13.50 30.08 2.78
C ALA A 294 12.19 29.33 2.51
N LYS A 295 11.85 28.39 3.40
CA LYS A 295 10.58 27.65 3.30
C LYS A 295 9.40 28.63 3.42
N ASP A 296 8.53 28.59 2.43
CA ASP A 296 7.33 29.42 2.34
C ASP A 296 6.22 28.64 1.63
N LEU A 297 5.26 28.20 2.42
CA LEU A 297 4.18 27.32 1.93
C LEU A 297 3.11 28.08 1.12
N GLU A 298 2.93 29.37 1.36
CA GLU A 298 2.03 30.21 0.59
C GLU A 298 2.59 30.46 -0.80
N GLN A 299 3.89 30.77 -0.91
CA GLN A 299 4.57 30.89 -2.20
C GLN A 299 4.57 29.53 -2.95
N ALA A 300 4.80 28.42 -2.25
CA ALA A 300 4.73 27.10 -2.86
C ALA A 300 3.35 26.83 -3.47
N PHE A 301 2.28 27.12 -2.73
CA PHE A 301 0.91 27.00 -3.21
C PHE A 301 0.65 27.85 -4.47
N GLU A 302 1.05 29.11 -4.48
CA GLU A 302 0.84 29.99 -5.62
C GLU A 302 1.58 29.51 -6.88
N TRP A 303 2.80 29.01 -6.75
CA TRP A 303 3.55 28.47 -7.86
C TRP A 303 2.98 27.13 -8.37
N TYR A 304 2.58 26.23 -7.48
CA TYR A 304 1.87 25.01 -7.88
C TYR A 304 0.55 25.35 -8.59
N ARG A 305 -0.19 26.34 -8.12
CA ARG A 305 -1.45 26.79 -8.74
C ARG A 305 -1.23 27.27 -10.16
N LYS A 306 -0.18 28.05 -10.42
CA LYS A 306 0.18 28.53 -11.78
C LYS A 306 0.51 27.35 -12.69
N ALA A 307 1.36 26.41 -12.25
CA ALA A 307 1.73 25.23 -13.02
C ALA A 307 0.52 24.30 -13.26
N ALA A 308 -0.31 24.07 -12.23
CA ALA A 308 -1.49 23.23 -12.31
C ALA A 308 -2.54 23.75 -13.31
N LYS A 309 -2.74 25.08 -13.39
CA LYS A 309 -3.61 25.72 -14.38
C LYS A 309 -3.10 25.52 -15.82
N GLN A 310 -1.82 25.34 -16.03
CA GLN A 310 -1.23 25.01 -17.32
C GLN A 310 -1.27 23.50 -17.64
N GLY A 311 -1.90 22.68 -16.78
CA GLY A 311 -2.06 21.26 -17.02
C GLY A 311 -0.94 20.39 -16.44
N ASN A 312 0.04 20.93 -15.71
CA ASN A 312 1.09 20.10 -15.12
C ASN A 312 0.52 19.13 -14.07
N ALA A 313 0.48 17.85 -14.40
CA ALA A 313 -0.16 16.82 -13.56
C ALA A 313 0.46 16.70 -12.16
N LYS A 314 1.79 16.82 -12.05
CA LYS A 314 2.46 16.76 -10.73
C LYS A 314 2.12 17.98 -9.88
N ALA A 315 2.03 19.16 -10.48
CA ALA A 315 1.60 20.37 -9.77
C ALA A 315 0.13 20.28 -9.35
N GLN A 316 -0.74 19.71 -10.18
CA GLN A 316 -2.13 19.43 -9.83
C GLN A 316 -2.24 18.49 -8.63
N ASN A 317 -1.46 17.40 -8.63
CA ASN A 317 -1.39 16.50 -7.48
C ASN A 317 -0.89 17.19 -6.20
N ASN A 318 0.18 17.98 -6.32
CA ASN A 318 0.70 18.74 -5.17
C ASN A 318 -0.31 19.76 -4.64
N LEU A 319 -1.03 20.42 -5.53
CA LEU A 319 -2.10 21.36 -5.16
C LEU A 319 -3.23 20.64 -4.43
N GLY A 320 -3.60 19.44 -4.88
CA GLY A 320 -4.54 18.56 -4.17
C GLY A 320 -4.08 18.23 -2.75
N ILE A 321 -2.79 17.92 -2.56
CA ILE A 321 -2.21 17.66 -1.23
C ILE A 321 -2.32 18.93 -0.35
N PHE A 322 -1.98 20.09 -0.88
CA PHE A 322 -2.06 21.36 -0.16
C PHE A 322 -3.49 21.67 0.33
N TYR A 323 -4.49 21.44 -0.51
CA TYR A 323 -5.89 21.57 -0.10
C TYR A 323 -6.35 20.47 0.88
N THR A 324 -5.83 19.25 0.77
CA THR A 324 -6.16 18.16 1.71
C THR A 324 -5.66 18.45 3.11
N ASP A 325 -4.42 18.95 3.22
CA ASP A 325 -3.73 19.13 4.49
C ASP A 325 -3.96 20.54 5.08
N GLY A 326 -4.41 21.51 4.25
CA GLY A 326 -4.56 22.91 4.66
C GLY A 326 -3.20 23.62 4.81
N VAL A 327 -2.23 23.28 3.94
CA VAL A 327 -0.86 23.78 4.01
C VAL A 327 -0.71 24.96 3.05
N GLY A 328 -0.36 26.15 3.56
CA GLY A 328 -0.26 27.39 2.77
C GLY A 328 -1.57 27.88 2.15
N VAL A 329 -2.69 27.21 2.46
CA VAL A 329 -4.05 27.52 2.03
C VAL A 329 -5.05 26.94 3.02
N THR A 330 -6.25 27.47 3.06
CA THR A 330 -7.34 26.90 3.86
C THR A 330 -7.68 25.49 3.35
N LYS A 331 -7.82 24.56 4.28
CA LYS A 331 -8.20 23.17 3.97
C LYS A 331 -9.51 23.12 3.20
N ASP A 332 -9.51 22.50 2.04
CA ASP A 332 -10.68 22.31 1.18
C ASP A 332 -10.60 20.95 0.46
N PRO A 333 -11.18 19.90 1.06
CA PRO A 333 -11.11 18.56 0.47
C PRO A 333 -11.84 18.44 -0.88
N VAL A 334 -12.83 19.29 -1.15
CA VAL A 334 -13.56 19.29 -2.44
C VAL A 334 -12.62 19.76 -3.54
N GLN A 335 -11.96 20.90 -3.34
CA GLN A 335 -10.94 21.39 -4.26
C GLN A 335 -9.78 20.38 -4.42
N ALA A 336 -9.40 19.70 -3.35
CA ALA A 336 -8.37 18.67 -3.43
C ALA A 336 -8.74 17.58 -4.43
N VAL A 337 -9.98 17.08 -4.35
CA VAL A 337 -10.48 16.03 -5.26
C VAL A 337 -10.49 16.51 -6.70
N GLU A 338 -10.98 17.72 -6.99
CA GLU A 338 -10.98 18.26 -8.35
C GLU A 338 -9.58 18.29 -8.98
N TRP A 339 -8.57 18.67 -8.20
CA TRP A 339 -7.20 18.68 -8.67
C TRP A 339 -6.59 17.29 -8.81
N TYR A 340 -6.91 16.35 -7.90
CA TYR A 340 -6.51 14.95 -8.04
C TYR A 340 -7.15 14.30 -9.26
N GLU A 341 -8.43 14.57 -9.55
CA GLU A 341 -9.13 14.06 -10.74
C GLU A 341 -8.41 14.48 -12.03
N ARG A 342 -8.13 15.78 -12.17
CA ARG A 342 -7.40 16.30 -13.35
C ARG A 342 -6.02 15.62 -13.52
N ALA A 343 -5.28 15.44 -12.45
CA ALA A 343 -3.98 14.77 -12.50
C ALA A 343 -4.09 13.26 -12.77
N ALA A 344 -5.10 12.61 -12.18
CA ALA A 344 -5.37 11.18 -12.34
C ALA A 344 -5.84 10.82 -13.76
N GLU A 345 -6.64 11.68 -14.38
CA GLU A 345 -7.08 11.56 -15.78
C GLU A 345 -5.90 11.66 -16.76
N GLN A 346 -4.88 12.44 -16.44
CA GLN A 346 -3.61 12.49 -17.18
C GLN A 346 -2.73 11.25 -16.95
N GLY A 347 -3.17 10.31 -16.13
CA GLY A 347 -2.46 9.07 -15.88
C GLY A 347 -1.45 9.11 -14.72
N LEU A 348 -1.37 10.19 -13.94
CA LEU A 348 -0.41 10.26 -12.82
C LEU A 348 -0.79 9.27 -11.71
N ALA A 349 0.03 8.23 -11.51
CA ALA A 349 -0.25 7.14 -10.55
C ALA A 349 -0.40 7.62 -9.10
N GLU A 350 0.38 8.61 -8.67
CA GLU A 350 0.26 9.20 -7.34
C GLU A 350 -1.11 9.87 -7.14
N ALA A 351 -1.58 10.62 -8.15
CA ALA A 351 -2.88 11.28 -8.09
C ALA A 351 -4.03 10.27 -8.12
N GLN A 352 -3.91 9.20 -8.92
CA GLN A 352 -4.87 8.09 -8.93
C GLN A 352 -4.96 7.42 -7.55
N HIS A 353 -3.82 7.22 -6.88
CA HIS A 353 -3.79 6.69 -5.52
C HIS A 353 -4.45 7.65 -4.52
N ASN A 354 -4.13 8.95 -4.59
CA ASN A 354 -4.70 9.97 -3.70
C ASN A 354 -6.20 10.12 -3.91
N LEU A 355 -6.66 10.09 -5.16
CA LEU A 355 -8.09 10.11 -5.48
C LEU A 355 -8.81 8.86 -4.95
N GLY A 356 -8.19 7.69 -5.09
CA GLY A 356 -8.68 6.45 -4.47
C GLY A 356 -8.81 6.57 -2.96
N PHE A 357 -7.84 7.21 -2.30
CA PHE A 357 -7.89 7.51 -0.87
C PHE A 357 -9.05 8.44 -0.50
N CYS A 358 -9.30 9.48 -1.30
CA CYS A 358 -10.43 10.38 -1.10
C CYS A 358 -11.78 9.65 -1.17
N TYR A 359 -11.97 8.80 -2.18
CA TYR A 359 -13.18 7.97 -2.29
C TYR A 359 -13.31 6.94 -1.18
N LYS A 360 -12.20 6.35 -0.71
CA LYS A 360 -12.23 5.39 0.40
C LYS A 360 -12.69 6.00 1.72
N ASN A 361 -12.29 7.25 1.99
CA ASN A 361 -12.50 7.90 3.29
C ASN A 361 -13.56 9.01 3.27
N GLY A 362 -14.26 9.23 2.14
CA GLY A 362 -15.25 10.31 2.02
C GLY A 362 -14.64 11.71 2.12
N CYS A 363 -13.38 11.89 1.72
CA CYS A 363 -12.69 13.18 1.82
C CYS A 363 -13.01 14.06 0.61
N GLY A 364 -13.92 15.01 0.73
CA GLY A 364 -14.34 15.93 -0.34
C GLY A 364 -15.27 15.30 -1.37
N VAL A 365 -15.57 14.02 -1.26
CA VAL A 365 -16.52 13.25 -2.07
C VAL A 365 -17.28 12.28 -1.18
N GLU A 366 -18.40 11.77 -1.64
CA GLU A 366 -19.10 10.68 -0.96
C GLU A 366 -18.24 9.41 -0.93
N GLU A 367 -18.22 8.75 0.21
CA GLU A 367 -17.48 7.50 0.41
C GLU A 367 -17.92 6.44 -0.60
N ASN A 368 -16.97 5.87 -1.33
CA ASN A 368 -17.24 4.86 -2.33
C ASN A 368 -16.04 3.92 -2.54
N TYR A 369 -16.08 2.78 -1.90
CA TYR A 369 -14.99 1.78 -1.97
C TYR A 369 -14.78 1.20 -3.38
N GLU A 370 -15.85 1.03 -4.16
CA GLU A 370 -15.71 0.50 -5.53
C GLU A 370 -14.96 1.48 -6.44
N LYS A 371 -15.29 2.79 -6.34
CA LYS A 371 -14.57 3.84 -7.07
C LYS A 371 -13.12 3.92 -6.59
N ALA A 372 -12.89 3.81 -5.28
CA ALA A 372 -11.54 3.80 -4.72
C ALA A 372 -10.70 2.67 -5.32
N VAL A 373 -11.23 1.45 -5.36
CA VAL A 373 -10.55 0.28 -5.94
C VAL A 373 -10.24 0.47 -7.42
N LYS A 374 -11.16 1.06 -8.21
CA LYS A 374 -10.92 1.36 -9.63
C LYS A 374 -9.71 2.27 -9.82
N TRP A 375 -9.57 3.30 -9.00
CA TRP A 375 -8.44 4.22 -9.06
C TRP A 375 -7.14 3.60 -8.53
N TYR A 376 -7.20 2.84 -7.43
CA TYR A 376 -6.05 2.08 -6.92
C TYR A 376 -5.53 1.09 -7.96
N ARG A 377 -6.42 0.42 -8.70
CA ARG A 377 -6.03 -0.53 -9.77
C ARG A 377 -5.25 0.17 -10.87
N LYS A 378 -5.74 1.31 -11.38
CA LYS A 378 -5.02 2.10 -12.40
C LYS A 378 -3.61 2.47 -11.95
N ALA A 379 -3.46 2.94 -10.71
CA ALA A 379 -2.16 3.27 -10.15
C ALA A 379 -1.27 2.04 -9.93
N ALA A 380 -1.84 0.92 -9.48
CA ALA A 380 -1.12 -0.33 -9.23
C ALA A 380 -0.58 -0.99 -10.52
N GLU A 381 -1.35 -0.90 -11.60
CA GLU A 381 -0.94 -1.35 -12.94
C GLU A 381 0.27 -0.57 -13.47
N GLN A 382 0.41 0.69 -13.10
CA GLN A 382 1.59 1.52 -13.36
C GLN A 382 2.78 1.23 -12.41
N LYS A 383 2.71 0.13 -11.65
CA LYS A 383 3.73 -0.30 -10.69
C LYS A 383 3.91 0.65 -9.49
N TYR A 384 2.92 1.49 -9.17
CA TYR A 384 3.00 2.34 -8.00
C TYR A 384 2.83 1.50 -6.72
N ALA A 385 3.92 1.33 -5.98
CA ALA A 385 4.01 0.37 -4.87
C ALA A 385 2.95 0.59 -3.77
N LYS A 386 2.67 1.85 -3.41
CA LYS A 386 1.65 2.17 -2.41
C LYS A 386 0.25 1.74 -2.86
N ALA A 387 -0.09 1.95 -4.15
CA ALA A 387 -1.37 1.53 -4.69
C ALA A 387 -1.47 0.01 -4.78
N GLN A 388 -0.38 -0.69 -5.14
CA GLN A 388 -0.35 -2.16 -5.13
C GLN A 388 -0.61 -2.73 -3.74
N PHE A 389 -0.01 -2.14 -2.70
CA PHE A 389 -0.28 -2.53 -1.32
C PHE A 389 -1.74 -2.31 -0.93
N VAL A 390 -2.28 -1.10 -1.20
CA VAL A 390 -3.67 -0.79 -0.84
C VAL A 390 -4.66 -1.66 -1.61
N LEU A 391 -4.41 -1.91 -2.90
CA LEU A 391 -5.24 -2.80 -3.71
C LEU A 391 -5.20 -4.25 -3.18
N GLY A 392 -4.02 -4.73 -2.79
CA GLY A 392 -3.88 -6.03 -2.12
C GLY A 392 -4.68 -6.11 -0.82
N LYS A 393 -4.67 -5.03 -0.02
CA LYS A 393 -5.53 -4.92 1.18
C LYS A 393 -7.02 -4.94 0.85
N CYS A 394 -7.44 -4.27 -0.22
CA CYS A 394 -8.84 -4.27 -0.63
C CYS A 394 -9.33 -5.69 -0.94
N TYR A 395 -8.55 -6.48 -1.64
CA TYR A 395 -8.88 -7.90 -1.89
C TYR A 395 -8.79 -8.77 -0.64
N TYR A 396 -7.87 -8.47 0.27
CA TYR A 396 -7.68 -9.23 1.51
C TYR A 396 -8.86 -9.08 2.48
N TYR A 397 -9.38 -7.83 2.61
CA TYR A 397 -10.45 -7.50 3.56
C TYR A 397 -11.85 -7.42 2.91
N GLY A 398 -11.94 -7.38 1.58
CA GLY A 398 -13.21 -7.19 0.87
C GLY A 398 -13.66 -5.72 0.79
N ASP A 399 -12.72 -4.76 0.86
CA ASP A 399 -13.02 -3.33 0.80
C ASP A 399 -13.35 -2.91 -0.65
N GLY A 400 -14.63 -2.82 -1.02
CA GLY A 400 -15.10 -2.39 -2.35
C GLY A 400 -14.93 -3.43 -3.47
N VAL A 401 -14.52 -4.63 -3.11
CA VAL A 401 -14.45 -5.84 -3.96
C VAL A 401 -14.76 -7.05 -3.10
N GLU A 402 -15.13 -8.17 -3.70
CA GLU A 402 -15.22 -9.44 -2.98
C GLU A 402 -13.84 -9.87 -2.49
N ILE A 403 -13.84 -10.58 -1.34
CA ILE A 403 -12.59 -11.12 -0.79
C ILE A 403 -12.00 -12.10 -1.79
N ASP A 404 -10.76 -11.85 -2.18
CA ASP A 404 -9.98 -12.71 -3.06
C ASP A 404 -8.52 -12.73 -2.58
N TYR A 405 -8.18 -13.76 -1.80
CA TYR A 405 -6.84 -13.89 -1.23
C TYR A 405 -5.76 -14.18 -2.29
N GLU A 406 -6.11 -14.81 -3.41
CA GLU A 406 -5.14 -15.05 -4.49
C GLU A 406 -4.75 -13.74 -5.18
N GLU A 407 -5.75 -12.91 -5.52
CA GLU A 407 -5.49 -11.58 -6.06
C GLU A 407 -4.80 -10.68 -5.02
N ALA A 408 -5.18 -10.76 -3.74
CA ALA A 408 -4.49 -10.05 -2.66
C ALA A 408 -2.99 -10.37 -2.64
N VAL A 409 -2.64 -11.66 -2.63
CA VAL A 409 -1.23 -12.12 -2.64
C VAL A 409 -0.47 -11.64 -3.87
N LYS A 410 -1.07 -11.65 -5.06
CA LYS A 410 -0.43 -11.15 -6.29
C LYS A 410 -0.03 -9.69 -6.16
N TRP A 411 -0.91 -8.83 -5.64
CA TRP A 411 -0.65 -7.41 -5.48
C TRP A 411 0.28 -7.11 -4.29
N LEU A 412 0.07 -7.81 -3.15
CA LEU A 412 0.94 -7.68 -1.98
C LEU A 412 2.38 -8.09 -2.31
N ARG A 413 2.59 -9.15 -3.10
CA ARG A 413 3.92 -9.58 -3.53
C ARG A 413 4.63 -8.50 -4.34
N LYS A 414 3.94 -7.90 -5.32
CA LYS A 414 4.50 -6.80 -6.12
C LYS A 414 4.91 -5.61 -5.26
N ALA A 415 4.11 -5.24 -4.28
CA ALA A 415 4.42 -4.17 -3.34
C ALA A 415 5.57 -4.54 -2.38
N ALA A 416 5.57 -5.79 -1.88
CA ALA A 416 6.59 -6.31 -0.98
C ALA A 416 7.98 -6.41 -1.64
N GLU A 417 8.03 -6.80 -2.91
CA GLU A 417 9.24 -6.82 -3.73
C GLU A 417 9.81 -5.42 -3.98
N GLN A 418 8.94 -4.41 -4.02
CA GLN A 418 9.35 -3.00 -4.08
C GLN A 418 9.71 -2.40 -2.70
N GLY A 419 9.70 -3.21 -1.64
CA GLY A 419 10.18 -2.82 -0.33
C GLY A 419 9.13 -2.24 0.61
N ILE A 420 7.83 -2.27 0.30
CA ILE A 420 6.79 -1.80 1.22
C ILE A 420 6.70 -2.73 2.44
N ALA A 421 7.14 -2.27 3.61
CA ALA A 421 7.21 -3.06 4.83
C ALA A 421 5.84 -3.65 5.25
N ASN A 422 4.78 -2.84 5.19
CA ASN A 422 3.43 -3.30 5.51
C ASN A 422 2.92 -4.38 4.53
N ALA A 423 3.37 -4.35 3.26
CA ALA A 423 3.02 -5.39 2.29
C ALA A 423 3.82 -6.68 2.57
N GLN A 424 5.06 -6.56 3.01
CA GLN A 424 5.88 -7.71 3.41
C GLN A 424 5.31 -8.40 4.64
N ASP A 425 4.85 -7.64 5.63
CA ASP A 425 4.20 -8.15 6.84
C ASP A 425 2.92 -8.93 6.48
N LEU A 426 1.99 -8.28 5.76
CA LEU A 426 0.72 -8.91 5.37
C LEU A 426 0.91 -10.11 4.42
N LEU A 427 1.94 -10.09 3.57
CA LEU A 427 2.32 -11.25 2.76
C LEU A 427 2.88 -12.39 3.63
N GLY A 428 3.59 -12.05 4.70
CA GLY A 428 3.98 -12.99 5.75
C GLY A 428 2.77 -13.68 6.38
N ASP A 429 1.73 -12.92 6.72
CA ASP A 429 0.47 -13.45 7.24
C ASP A 429 -0.20 -14.39 6.24
N CYS A 430 -0.22 -14.03 4.94
CA CYS A 430 -0.77 -14.89 3.89
C CYS A 430 -0.09 -16.26 3.86
N TYR A 431 1.23 -16.30 3.95
CA TYR A 431 1.98 -17.56 4.01
C TYR A 431 1.81 -18.30 5.34
N TYR A 432 1.64 -17.59 6.43
CA TYR A 432 1.46 -18.20 7.75
C TYR A 432 0.11 -18.90 7.89
N TYR A 433 -0.96 -18.22 7.45
CA TYR A 433 -2.33 -18.72 7.58
C TYR A 433 -2.84 -19.51 6.35
N GLY A 434 -2.12 -19.43 5.22
CA GLY A 434 -2.55 -20.08 3.99
C GLY A 434 -3.61 -19.29 3.21
N TYR A 435 -3.61 -17.95 3.32
CA TYR A 435 -4.57 -17.11 2.61
C TYR A 435 -4.08 -16.85 1.18
N GLY A 436 -4.76 -17.44 0.18
CA GLY A 436 -4.46 -17.31 -1.25
C GLY A 436 -3.14 -17.96 -1.70
N VAL A 437 -2.45 -18.65 -0.79
CA VAL A 437 -1.24 -19.44 -1.03
C VAL A 437 -1.21 -20.63 -0.09
N GLU A 438 -0.47 -21.67 -0.41
CA GLU A 438 -0.20 -22.76 0.52
C GLU A 438 0.57 -22.25 1.74
N THR A 439 0.23 -22.79 2.92
CA THR A 439 0.93 -22.45 4.16
C THR A 439 2.42 -22.73 4.05
N ASN A 440 3.24 -21.75 4.36
CA ASN A 440 4.68 -21.89 4.32
C ASN A 440 5.35 -21.02 5.40
N ASN A 441 5.58 -21.64 6.54
CA ASN A 441 6.18 -20.97 7.71
C ASN A 441 7.57 -20.38 7.42
N TRP A 442 8.32 -20.99 6.52
CA TRP A 442 9.63 -20.49 6.14
C TRP A 442 9.56 -19.18 5.36
N MET A 443 8.65 -19.15 4.37
CA MET A 443 8.38 -17.93 3.61
C MET A 443 7.76 -16.84 4.49
N ALA A 444 6.83 -17.21 5.38
CA ALA A 444 6.25 -16.27 6.34
C ALA A 444 7.34 -15.57 7.17
N ALA A 445 8.21 -16.37 7.82
CA ALA A 445 9.30 -15.85 8.64
C ALA A 445 10.30 -14.99 7.83
N ALA A 446 10.56 -15.35 6.57
CA ALA A 446 11.44 -14.57 5.69
C ALA A 446 10.85 -13.19 5.32
N TRP A 447 9.55 -13.12 5.09
CA TRP A 447 8.88 -11.85 4.80
C TRP A 447 8.74 -10.98 6.05
N TYR A 448 8.37 -11.55 7.20
CA TYR A 448 8.39 -10.85 8.48
C TYR A 448 9.79 -10.27 8.79
N GLU A 449 10.86 -11.03 8.53
CA GLU A 449 12.23 -10.54 8.77
C GLU A 449 12.57 -9.33 7.90
N LYS A 450 12.15 -9.32 6.63
CA LYS A 450 12.35 -8.14 5.76
C LYS A 450 11.63 -6.91 6.28
N ALA A 451 10.35 -7.06 6.67
CA ALA A 451 9.55 -5.98 7.21
C ALA A 451 10.08 -5.51 8.58
N ALA A 452 10.45 -6.45 9.45
CA ALA A 452 10.97 -6.16 10.79
C ALA A 452 12.30 -5.37 10.75
N LYS A 453 13.17 -5.67 9.79
CA LYS A 453 14.42 -4.91 9.55
C LYS A 453 14.18 -3.47 9.10
N GLN A 454 13.03 -3.18 8.52
CA GLN A 454 12.60 -1.83 8.16
C GLN A 454 11.89 -1.09 9.31
N GLY A 455 11.77 -1.71 10.48
CA GLY A 455 11.15 -1.11 11.65
C GLY A 455 9.64 -1.33 11.77
N ASN A 456 9.03 -2.18 10.96
CA ASN A 456 7.61 -2.50 11.11
C ASN A 456 7.39 -3.29 12.42
N GLU A 457 6.67 -2.70 13.38
CA GLU A 457 6.46 -3.24 14.72
C GLU A 457 5.59 -4.51 14.73
N TYR A 458 4.66 -4.64 13.81
CA TYR A 458 3.83 -5.85 13.68
C TYR A 458 4.67 -7.03 13.18
N ALA A 459 5.49 -6.81 12.15
CA ALA A 459 6.41 -7.81 11.65
C ALA A 459 7.50 -8.17 12.68
N GLN A 460 7.98 -7.21 13.47
CA GLN A 460 8.90 -7.49 14.57
C GLN A 460 8.26 -8.40 15.62
N TYR A 461 7.01 -8.15 15.98
CA TYR A 461 6.24 -9.02 16.86
C TYR A 461 6.05 -10.42 16.25
N SER A 462 5.62 -10.51 14.99
CA SER A 462 5.41 -11.78 14.30
C SER A 462 6.72 -12.59 14.17
N LEU A 463 7.84 -11.91 13.90
CA LEU A 463 9.17 -12.54 13.86
C LEU A 463 9.60 -13.03 15.24
N GLY A 464 9.33 -12.27 16.31
CA GLY A 464 9.54 -12.70 17.69
C GLY A 464 8.81 -14.01 18.00
N ARG A 465 7.52 -14.12 17.60
CA ARG A 465 6.73 -15.35 17.70
C ARG A 465 7.31 -16.50 16.88
N CYS A 466 7.85 -16.20 15.70
CA CYS A 466 8.53 -17.21 14.87
C CYS A 466 9.72 -17.82 15.60
N TYR A 467 10.55 -17.00 16.24
CA TYR A 467 11.69 -17.50 17.04
C TYR A 467 11.25 -18.19 18.34
N GLU A 468 10.23 -17.69 19.02
CA GLU A 468 9.72 -18.27 20.26
C GLU A 468 9.18 -19.69 20.06
N ASN A 469 8.44 -19.92 18.95
CA ASN A 469 7.71 -21.17 18.69
C ASN A 469 8.39 -22.06 17.65
N GLY A 470 9.53 -21.65 17.07
CA GLY A 470 10.23 -22.41 16.04
C GLY A 470 9.48 -22.43 14.69
N ILE A 471 8.72 -21.38 14.36
CA ILE A 471 7.91 -21.28 13.14
C ILE A 471 8.76 -20.71 12.00
N GLY A 472 9.19 -21.56 11.07
CA GLY A 472 10.04 -21.17 9.95
C GLY A 472 11.43 -20.68 10.34
N LYS A 473 11.76 -20.74 11.63
CA LYS A 473 13.04 -20.40 12.24
C LYS A 473 13.40 -21.47 13.27
N ARG A 474 14.68 -21.62 13.58
CA ARG A 474 15.06 -22.40 14.74
C ARG A 474 14.58 -21.70 16.02
N MET A 475 13.97 -22.46 16.93
CA MET A 475 13.51 -21.89 18.20
C MET A 475 14.68 -21.26 18.97
N ASP A 476 14.51 -19.99 19.31
CA ASP A 476 15.46 -19.18 20.08
C ASP A 476 14.72 -18.10 20.85
N CYS A 477 14.47 -18.37 22.13
CA CYS A 477 13.72 -17.45 22.99
C CYS A 477 14.51 -16.16 23.28
N ALA A 478 15.84 -16.17 23.23
CA ALA A 478 16.64 -14.97 23.45
C ALA A 478 16.56 -14.03 22.23
N GLU A 479 16.56 -14.59 21.03
CA GLU A 479 16.32 -13.80 19.82
C GLU A 479 14.87 -13.29 19.74
N ALA A 480 13.90 -14.12 20.18
CA ALA A 480 12.50 -13.69 20.27
C ALA A 480 12.34 -12.44 21.15
N VAL A 481 12.98 -12.44 22.34
CA VAL A 481 12.95 -11.28 23.25
C VAL A 481 13.49 -10.01 22.59
N LYS A 482 14.61 -10.08 21.87
CA LYS A 482 15.16 -8.90 21.15
C LYS A 482 14.18 -8.30 20.14
N TRP A 483 13.43 -9.17 19.44
CA TRP A 483 12.43 -8.70 18.50
C TRP A 483 11.19 -8.16 19.20
N TYR A 484 10.77 -8.77 20.31
CA TYR A 484 9.71 -8.22 21.14
C TYR A 484 10.08 -6.85 21.75
N GLU A 485 11.34 -6.67 22.19
CA GLU A 485 11.84 -5.38 22.67
C GLU A 485 11.70 -4.29 21.61
N LYS A 486 12.16 -4.54 20.38
CA LYS A 486 12.02 -3.58 19.26
C LYS A 486 10.55 -3.26 18.95
N ALA A 487 9.71 -4.28 18.86
CA ALA A 487 8.28 -4.10 18.62
C ALA A 487 7.60 -3.31 19.75
N ALA A 488 7.97 -3.59 21.00
CA ALA A 488 7.47 -2.92 22.19
C ALA A 488 7.92 -1.46 22.27
N GLU A 489 9.15 -1.14 21.86
CA GLU A 489 9.66 0.22 21.70
C GLU A 489 8.90 0.97 20.59
N GLY A 490 8.54 0.30 19.50
CA GLY A 490 7.69 0.82 18.43
C GLY A 490 6.24 1.05 18.85
N GLY A 491 5.84 0.58 20.03
CA GLY A 491 4.51 0.78 20.58
C GLY A 491 3.56 -0.42 20.44
N ASN A 492 3.98 -1.55 19.89
CA ASN A 492 3.12 -2.72 19.71
C ASN A 492 2.68 -3.30 21.06
N ALA A 493 1.38 -3.22 21.36
CA ALA A 493 0.81 -3.66 22.64
C ALA A 493 0.93 -5.17 22.88
N ASP A 494 0.81 -6.00 21.84
CA ASP A 494 0.96 -7.46 21.98
C ASP A 494 2.41 -7.82 22.27
N ALA A 495 3.38 -7.16 21.63
CA ALA A 495 4.78 -7.35 21.92
C ALA A 495 5.13 -6.94 23.36
N GLN A 496 4.59 -5.83 23.86
CA GLN A 496 4.76 -5.42 25.26
C GLN A 496 4.19 -6.49 26.22
N ARG A 497 3.06 -7.08 25.90
CA ARG A 497 2.46 -8.17 26.69
C ARG A 497 3.34 -9.42 26.69
N GLU A 498 3.82 -9.87 25.52
CA GLU A 498 4.70 -11.05 25.44
C GLU A 498 6.04 -10.80 26.11
N LEU A 499 6.60 -9.60 25.94
CA LEU A 499 7.84 -9.24 26.64
C LEU A 499 7.65 -9.26 28.18
N GLY A 500 6.50 -8.78 28.66
CA GLY A 500 6.10 -8.89 30.05
C GLY A 500 6.05 -10.34 30.53
N TYR A 501 5.51 -11.23 29.73
CA TYR A 501 5.51 -12.67 30.01
C TYR A 501 6.92 -13.27 30.02
N CYS A 502 7.78 -12.89 29.07
CA CYS A 502 9.18 -13.32 29.04
C CYS A 502 9.93 -12.93 30.32
N TYR A 503 9.79 -11.68 30.76
CA TYR A 503 10.38 -11.23 32.03
C TYR A 503 9.75 -11.88 33.26
N TYR A 504 8.46 -12.17 33.24
CA TYR A 504 7.77 -12.86 34.35
C TYR A 504 8.27 -14.28 34.54
N CYS A 505 8.40 -15.04 33.47
CA CYS A 505 8.83 -16.44 33.50
C CYS A 505 10.34 -16.63 33.46
N GLY A 506 11.12 -15.64 32.97
CA GLY A 506 12.54 -15.80 32.67
C GLY A 506 12.80 -16.55 31.38
N LYS A 507 11.89 -16.44 30.39
CA LYS A 507 12.00 -17.12 29.10
C LYS A 507 12.80 -16.27 28.11
N GLY A 508 14.00 -16.73 27.74
CA GLY A 508 14.90 -16.01 26.84
C GLY A 508 15.58 -14.78 27.44
N VAL A 509 15.22 -14.42 28.67
CA VAL A 509 15.76 -13.28 29.42
C VAL A 509 15.76 -13.60 30.92
N LYS A 510 16.58 -12.94 31.68
CA LYS A 510 16.58 -13.09 33.15
C LYS A 510 15.25 -12.62 33.72
N LYS A 511 14.65 -13.45 34.62
CA LYS A 511 13.42 -13.10 35.32
C LYS A 511 13.54 -11.75 36.05
N ASP A 512 12.63 -10.84 35.74
CA ASP A 512 12.53 -9.52 36.34
C ASP A 512 11.06 -9.07 36.45
N LEU A 513 10.53 -9.12 37.67
CA LEU A 513 9.11 -8.78 37.91
C LEU A 513 8.83 -7.29 37.79
N LYS A 514 9.84 -6.41 37.93
CA LYS A 514 9.64 -4.97 37.74
C LYS A 514 9.52 -4.65 36.24
N GLN A 515 10.41 -5.21 35.42
CA GLN A 515 10.31 -5.07 33.98
C GLN A 515 9.02 -5.70 33.44
N ALA A 516 8.63 -6.87 33.94
CA ALA A 516 7.37 -7.50 33.59
C ALA A 516 6.18 -6.60 33.89
N PHE A 517 6.15 -5.99 35.08
CA PHE A 517 5.11 -5.03 35.47
C PHE A 517 5.04 -3.84 34.50
N GLU A 518 6.17 -3.20 34.19
CA GLU A 518 6.20 -2.05 33.27
C GLU A 518 5.74 -2.41 31.87
N CYS A 519 6.12 -3.57 31.37
CA CYS A 519 5.67 -4.04 30.06
C CYS A 519 4.15 -4.31 30.04
N TYR A 520 3.62 -5.00 31.05
CA TYR A 520 2.16 -5.18 31.15
C TYR A 520 1.41 -3.88 31.33
N ARG A 521 1.97 -2.92 32.10
CA ARG A 521 1.37 -1.60 32.30
C ARG A 521 1.22 -0.85 30.96
N LYS A 522 2.31 -0.75 30.18
CA LYS A 522 2.30 -0.10 28.86
C LYS A 522 1.26 -0.72 27.93
N SER A 523 1.23 -2.06 27.85
CA SER A 523 0.28 -2.79 27.03
C SER A 523 -1.19 -2.61 27.50
N ALA A 524 -1.41 -2.62 28.82
CA ALA A 524 -2.72 -2.42 29.42
C ALA A 524 -3.27 -1.00 29.23
N GLU A 525 -2.41 0.00 29.29
CA GLU A 525 -2.74 1.41 29.02
C GLU A 525 -3.19 1.63 27.57
N GLN A 526 -2.66 0.85 26.64
CA GLN A 526 -3.09 0.82 25.23
C GLN A 526 -4.40 0.02 25.00
N GLY A 527 -4.98 -0.57 26.05
CA GLY A 527 -6.24 -1.25 25.96
C GLY A 527 -6.18 -2.77 25.80
N ASN A 528 -4.99 -3.39 25.78
CA ASN A 528 -4.89 -4.84 25.64
C ASN A 528 -5.52 -5.55 26.84
N ALA A 529 -6.65 -6.24 26.64
CA ALA A 529 -7.43 -6.87 27.70
C ALA A 529 -6.68 -7.94 28.49
N THR A 530 -5.82 -8.73 27.79
CA THR A 530 -5.00 -9.77 28.43
C THR A 530 -3.92 -9.12 29.31
N ALA A 531 -3.29 -8.06 28.84
CA ALA A 531 -2.32 -7.31 29.65
C ALA A 531 -2.98 -6.63 30.86
N GLN A 532 -4.20 -6.09 30.71
CA GLN A 532 -4.97 -5.51 31.83
C GLN A 532 -5.24 -6.57 32.89
N ARG A 533 -5.64 -7.76 32.48
CA ARG A 533 -5.83 -8.88 33.42
C ARG A 533 -4.50 -9.30 34.08
N ASN A 534 -3.41 -9.38 33.34
CA ASN A 534 -2.09 -9.71 33.90
C ASN A 534 -1.61 -8.62 34.89
N LEU A 535 -1.82 -7.35 34.55
CA LEU A 535 -1.50 -6.23 35.44
C LEU A 535 -2.31 -6.27 36.73
N ALA A 536 -3.59 -6.65 36.65
CA ALA A 536 -4.42 -6.87 37.85
C ALA A 536 -3.85 -7.97 38.75
N ILE A 537 -3.32 -9.07 38.20
CA ILE A 537 -2.65 -10.11 38.97
C ILE A 537 -1.40 -9.57 39.64
N PHE A 538 -0.62 -8.74 38.96
CA PHE A 538 0.60 -8.11 39.49
C PHE A 538 0.28 -7.21 40.67
N TYR A 539 -0.74 -6.35 40.57
CA TYR A 539 -1.22 -5.55 41.69
C TYR A 539 -1.78 -6.38 42.84
N LYS A 540 -2.55 -7.46 42.53
CA LYS A 540 -3.12 -8.36 43.55
C LYS A 540 -2.04 -9.02 44.39
N ASN A 541 -0.94 -9.46 43.75
CA ASN A 541 0.11 -10.26 44.41
C ASN A 541 1.33 -9.44 44.82
N GLY A 542 1.44 -8.16 44.40
CA GLY A 542 2.61 -7.34 44.68
C GLY A 542 3.85 -7.74 43.85
N TYR A 543 3.64 -8.22 42.60
CA TYR A 543 4.72 -8.64 41.72
C TYR A 543 5.38 -7.42 41.07
N GLY A 544 6.63 -7.10 41.47
CA GLY A 544 7.37 -5.94 40.97
C GLY A 544 6.76 -4.57 41.27
N VAL A 545 5.68 -4.52 42.02
CA VAL A 545 4.94 -3.35 42.45
C VAL A 545 4.40 -3.55 43.86
N THR A 546 4.11 -2.49 44.61
CA THR A 546 3.40 -2.59 45.89
C THR A 546 2.02 -3.19 45.70
N GLN A 547 1.68 -4.19 46.52
CA GLN A 547 0.36 -4.82 46.47
C GLN A 547 -0.76 -3.78 46.62
N ASN A 548 -1.72 -3.83 45.71
CA ASN A 548 -2.89 -2.95 45.74
C ASN A 548 -4.09 -3.64 45.12
N LYS A 549 -4.96 -4.17 46.00
CA LYS A 549 -6.16 -4.92 45.57
C LYS A 549 -7.21 -4.04 44.89
N GLU A 550 -7.28 -2.78 45.20
CA GLU A 550 -8.19 -1.81 44.58
C GLU A 550 -7.78 -1.53 43.12
N GLU A 551 -6.52 -1.31 42.88
CA GLU A 551 -5.99 -1.17 41.51
C GLU A 551 -6.16 -2.48 40.71
N ALA A 552 -5.95 -3.62 41.34
CA ALA A 552 -6.20 -4.92 40.70
C ALA A 552 -7.65 -5.06 40.21
N VAL A 553 -8.61 -4.61 41.00
CA VAL A 553 -10.04 -4.62 40.61
C VAL A 553 -10.31 -3.67 39.44
N LYS A 554 -9.77 -2.46 39.47
CA LYS A 554 -9.96 -1.49 38.36
C LYS A 554 -9.44 -2.05 37.03
N TRP A 555 -8.28 -2.68 37.03
CA TRP A 555 -7.73 -3.29 35.83
C TRP A 555 -8.49 -4.55 35.39
N ASN A 556 -8.92 -5.41 36.34
CA ASN A 556 -9.81 -6.52 36.02
C ASN A 556 -11.14 -6.03 35.43
N GLN A 557 -11.69 -4.92 35.93
CA GLN A 557 -12.91 -4.35 35.39
C GLN A 557 -12.77 -3.92 33.94
N LYS A 558 -11.70 -3.18 33.60
CA LYS A 558 -11.41 -2.78 32.21
C LYS A 558 -11.29 -4.00 31.28
N ALA A 559 -10.58 -5.04 31.70
CA ALA A 559 -10.46 -6.27 30.93
C ALA A 559 -11.79 -7.02 30.79
N ALA A 560 -12.57 -7.07 31.87
CA ALA A 560 -13.88 -7.74 31.89
C ALA A 560 -14.92 -7.05 31.01
N GLU A 561 -14.92 -5.72 30.95
CA GLU A 561 -15.77 -4.91 30.07
C GLU A 561 -15.46 -5.16 28.59
N GLN A 562 -14.23 -5.48 28.24
CA GLN A 562 -13.79 -5.89 26.91
C GLN A 562 -14.11 -7.38 26.60
N GLY A 563 -14.78 -8.09 27.50
CA GLY A 563 -15.18 -9.49 27.30
C GLY A 563 -14.13 -10.54 27.72
N ASN A 564 -13.02 -10.14 28.36
CA ASN A 564 -12.05 -11.13 28.85
C ASN A 564 -12.66 -12.02 29.94
N ALA A 565 -12.93 -13.29 29.60
CA ALA A 565 -13.67 -14.22 30.48
C ALA A 565 -12.92 -14.49 31.79
N GLU A 566 -11.59 -14.58 31.78
CA GLU A 566 -10.80 -14.81 32.99
C GLU A 566 -10.86 -13.61 33.95
N ALA A 567 -10.82 -12.38 33.39
CA ALA A 567 -10.96 -11.15 34.17
C ALA A 567 -12.38 -11.03 34.74
N GLN A 568 -13.40 -11.40 33.96
CA GLN A 568 -14.80 -11.45 34.44
C GLN A 568 -14.94 -12.41 35.62
N ASN A 569 -14.37 -13.63 35.55
CA ASN A 569 -14.37 -14.56 36.67
C ASN A 569 -13.61 -14.00 37.89
N SER A 570 -12.44 -13.40 37.65
CA SER A 570 -11.63 -12.77 38.70
C SER A 570 -12.37 -11.64 39.40
N LEU A 571 -13.09 -10.83 38.66
CA LEU A 571 -13.93 -9.74 39.19
C LEU A 571 -15.11 -10.27 39.99
N GLY A 572 -15.75 -11.35 39.51
CA GLY A 572 -16.77 -12.09 40.27
C GLY A 572 -16.23 -12.57 41.62
N CYS A 573 -14.99 -13.10 41.65
CA CYS A 573 -14.35 -13.48 42.92
C CYS A 573 -14.10 -12.26 43.82
N CYS A 574 -13.61 -11.13 43.25
CA CYS A 574 -13.39 -9.92 44.03
C CYS A 574 -14.69 -9.45 44.74
N TYR A 575 -15.82 -9.38 44.03
CA TYR A 575 -17.11 -9.02 44.62
C TYR A 575 -17.61 -10.07 45.59
N LYS A 576 -17.39 -11.37 45.36
CA LYS A 576 -17.83 -12.43 46.26
C LYS A 576 -17.14 -12.34 47.62
N TRP A 577 -15.84 -12.05 47.62
CA TRP A 577 -15.06 -12.08 48.87
C TRP A 577 -14.77 -10.68 49.44
N GLY A 578 -15.11 -9.59 48.72
CA GLY A 578 -14.81 -8.22 49.15
C GLY A 578 -13.32 -7.90 49.03
N GLU A 579 -12.62 -8.43 48.00
CA GLU A 579 -11.21 -8.20 47.80
C GLU A 579 -10.97 -6.96 46.93
N GLY A 580 -10.58 -5.84 47.53
CA GLY A 580 -10.33 -4.55 46.84
C GLY A 580 -11.63 -3.84 46.41
N VAL A 581 -12.79 -4.39 46.74
CA VAL A 581 -14.13 -3.78 46.57
C VAL A 581 -15.01 -4.19 47.71
N GLU A 582 -16.11 -3.47 47.91
CA GLU A 582 -17.17 -3.88 48.84
C GLU A 582 -17.78 -5.19 48.35
N LYS A 583 -18.06 -6.10 49.30
CA LYS A 583 -18.66 -7.39 49.00
C LYS A 583 -20.06 -7.17 48.42
N ASP A 584 -20.30 -7.74 47.25
CA ASP A 584 -21.57 -7.68 46.53
C ASP A 584 -21.85 -8.99 45.80
N LEU A 585 -22.68 -9.85 46.36
CA LEU A 585 -23.00 -11.16 45.79
C LEU A 585 -23.81 -11.05 44.49
N GLY A 586 -24.64 -10.00 44.33
CA GLY A 586 -25.37 -9.74 43.07
C GLY A 586 -24.42 -9.46 41.91
N LYS A 587 -23.49 -8.52 42.09
CA LYS A 587 -22.45 -8.24 41.08
C LYS A 587 -21.54 -9.44 40.84
N ALA A 588 -21.22 -10.22 41.89
CA ALA A 588 -20.42 -11.43 41.71
C ALA A 588 -21.10 -12.39 40.73
N ILE A 589 -22.43 -12.63 40.92
CA ILE A 589 -23.24 -13.48 40.03
C ILE A 589 -23.29 -12.93 38.59
N GLU A 590 -23.48 -11.63 38.42
CA GLU A 590 -23.50 -11.01 37.09
C GLU A 590 -22.17 -11.26 36.33
N TRP A 591 -21.06 -11.05 37.00
CA TRP A 591 -19.76 -11.27 36.39
C TRP A 591 -19.43 -12.76 36.16
N TYR A 592 -19.76 -13.64 37.09
CA TYR A 592 -19.64 -15.10 36.88
C TYR A 592 -20.48 -15.54 35.69
N ARG A 593 -21.71 -15.02 35.53
CA ARG A 593 -22.57 -15.37 34.40
C ARG A 593 -21.98 -14.93 33.09
N LYS A 594 -21.57 -13.67 32.96
CA LYS A 594 -20.86 -13.16 31.74
C LYS A 594 -19.65 -14.03 31.39
N SER A 595 -18.85 -14.36 32.40
CA SER A 595 -17.67 -15.22 32.20
C SER A 595 -18.03 -16.65 31.78
N ALA A 596 -19.07 -17.22 32.43
CA ALA A 596 -19.55 -18.59 32.14
C ALA A 596 -20.19 -18.70 30.76
N ASP A 597 -20.92 -17.66 30.33
CA ASP A 597 -21.51 -17.57 28.98
C ASP A 597 -20.44 -17.42 27.92
N ASN A 598 -19.29 -16.79 28.24
CA ASN A 598 -18.08 -16.73 27.41
C ASN A 598 -17.24 -18.02 27.51
N GLY A 599 -17.74 -19.06 28.08
CA GLY A 599 -17.14 -20.41 28.07
C GLY A 599 -16.12 -20.68 29.17
N ASN A 600 -15.89 -19.77 30.14
CA ASN A 600 -14.89 -20.01 31.18
C ASN A 600 -15.34 -21.09 32.15
N GLU A 601 -14.60 -22.20 32.23
CA GLU A 601 -14.91 -23.38 33.05
C GLU A 601 -14.88 -23.10 34.55
N LEU A 602 -13.99 -22.19 35.01
CA LEU A 602 -13.89 -21.78 36.41
C LEU A 602 -15.12 -20.96 36.82
N ALA A 603 -15.59 -20.07 35.95
CA ALA A 603 -16.77 -19.26 36.19
C ALA A 603 -18.04 -20.13 36.23
N GLN A 604 -18.14 -21.10 35.32
CA GLN A 604 -19.23 -22.10 35.33
C GLN A 604 -19.24 -22.88 36.62
N TYR A 605 -18.08 -23.35 37.09
CA TYR A 605 -17.95 -24.00 38.38
C TYR A 605 -18.36 -23.08 39.56
N ASN A 606 -17.84 -21.83 39.55
CA ASN A 606 -18.17 -20.85 40.60
C ASN A 606 -19.67 -20.51 40.63
N LEU A 607 -20.29 -20.39 39.47
CA LEU A 607 -21.72 -20.13 39.36
C LEU A 607 -22.53 -21.34 39.86
N GLY A 608 -22.06 -22.57 39.55
CA GLY A 608 -22.62 -23.82 40.14
C GLY A 608 -22.54 -23.81 41.66
N LEU A 609 -21.43 -23.40 42.26
CA LEU A 609 -21.29 -23.22 43.71
C LEU A 609 -22.26 -22.18 44.26
N CYS A 610 -22.44 -21.07 43.55
CA CYS A 610 -23.41 -20.04 44.01
C CYS A 610 -24.86 -20.58 44.05
N TYR A 611 -25.27 -21.35 43.06
CA TYR A 611 -26.59 -21.99 43.07
C TYR A 611 -26.68 -23.13 44.10
N GLU A 612 -25.58 -23.87 44.35
CA GLU A 612 -25.54 -24.91 45.40
C GLU A 612 -25.75 -24.33 46.79
N HIS A 613 -25.14 -23.16 47.06
CA HIS A 613 -25.19 -22.55 48.40
C HIS A 613 -26.26 -21.47 48.55
N GLY A 614 -26.74 -20.87 47.45
CA GLY A 614 -27.65 -19.74 47.48
C GLY A 614 -26.90 -18.41 47.68
N ASP A 615 -25.65 -18.35 47.24
CA ASP A 615 -24.82 -17.13 47.35
C ASP A 615 -25.24 -16.13 46.28
N GLY A 616 -25.98 -15.09 46.61
CA GLY A 616 -26.45 -14.03 45.69
C GLY A 616 -27.54 -14.46 44.70
N VAL A 617 -27.97 -15.71 44.77
CA VAL A 617 -29.09 -16.29 44.00
C VAL A 617 -29.89 -17.22 44.86
N THR A 618 -31.16 -17.48 44.51
CA THR A 618 -31.94 -18.51 45.17
C THR A 618 -31.27 -19.88 44.99
N LYS A 619 -31.13 -20.63 46.08
CA LYS A 619 -30.54 -21.98 46.04
C LYS A 619 -31.33 -22.87 45.08
N ASP A 620 -30.60 -23.48 44.14
CA ASP A 620 -31.17 -24.33 43.09
C ASP A 620 -30.14 -25.39 42.68
N LEU A 621 -30.34 -26.61 43.21
CA LEU A 621 -29.40 -27.71 42.94
C LEU A 621 -29.48 -28.21 41.49
N GLY A 622 -30.60 -28.03 40.79
CA GLY A 622 -30.74 -28.36 39.38
C GLY A 622 -29.86 -27.44 38.52
N LYS A 623 -29.93 -26.13 38.73
CA LYS A 623 -29.06 -25.18 38.06
C LYS A 623 -27.60 -25.38 38.47
N ALA A 624 -27.29 -25.71 39.70
CA ALA A 624 -25.94 -26.03 40.13
C ALA A 624 -25.36 -27.20 39.31
N ALA A 625 -26.12 -28.29 39.19
CA ALA A 625 -25.71 -29.46 38.42
C ALA A 625 -25.53 -29.16 36.91
N GLU A 626 -26.42 -28.32 36.33
CA GLU A 626 -26.27 -27.86 34.92
C GLU A 626 -24.95 -27.10 34.71
N TRP A 627 -24.61 -26.16 35.59
CA TRP A 627 -23.38 -25.40 35.50
C TRP A 627 -22.16 -26.28 35.79
N TYR A 628 -22.20 -27.20 36.75
CA TYR A 628 -21.14 -28.18 36.96
C TYR A 628 -20.96 -29.06 35.74
N ARG A 629 -22.01 -29.44 35.01
CA ARG A 629 -21.93 -30.25 33.81
C ARG A 629 -21.18 -29.50 32.72
N LYS A 630 -21.52 -28.22 32.42
CA LYS A 630 -20.83 -27.40 31.44
C LYS A 630 -19.33 -27.32 31.74
N SER A 631 -18.97 -27.05 32.99
CA SER A 631 -17.59 -27.00 33.44
C SER A 631 -16.88 -28.35 33.37
N ALA A 632 -17.53 -29.43 33.71
CA ALA A 632 -17.01 -30.78 33.69
C ALA A 632 -16.75 -31.29 32.25
N GLU A 633 -17.64 -30.96 31.33
CA GLU A 633 -17.52 -31.30 29.93
C GLU A 633 -16.31 -30.59 29.27
N GLN A 634 -15.92 -29.41 29.74
CA GLN A 634 -14.68 -28.73 29.35
C GLN A 634 -13.43 -29.32 30.01
N GLY A 635 -13.59 -30.29 30.92
CA GLY A 635 -12.47 -31.02 31.53
C GLY A 635 -12.09 -30.55 32.92
N TYR A 636 -12.75 -29.55 33.53
CA TYR A 636 -12.38 -29.08 34.86
C TYR A 636 -12.57 -30.15 35.93
N ALA A 637 -11.48 -30.67 36.49
CA ALA A 637 -11.46 -31.86 37.38
C ALA A 637 -12.36 -31.71 38.60
N VAL A 638 -12.42 -30.52 39.24
CA VAL A 638 -13.24 -30.29 40.43
C VAL A 638 -14.71 -30.24 40.06
N ALA A 639 -15.07 -29.72 38.88
CA ALA A 639 -16.45 -29.75 38.40
C ALA A 639 -16.89 -31.17 38.03
N GLN A 640 -16.01 -31.98 37.45
CA GLN A 640 -16.26 -33.41 37.20
C GLN A 640 -16.54 -34.18 38.53
N TYR A 641 -15.76 -33.89 39.54
CA TYR A 641 -16.01 -34.41 40.89
C TYR A 641 -17.37 -33.96 41.43
N LYS A 642 -17.69 -32.66 41.35
CA LYS A 642 -18.98 -32.11 41.82
C LYS A 642 -20.17 -32.70 41.06
N LEU A 643 -20.05 -32.84 39.73
CA LEU A 643 -21.09 -33.49 38.93
C LEU A 643 -21.24 -34.97 39.28
N GLY A 644 -20.15 -35.69 39.52
CA GLY A 644 -20.15 -37.06 40.01
C GLY A 644 -20.94 -37.15 41.33
N ARG A 645 -20.71 -36.24 42.26
CA ARG A 645 -21.49 -36.12 43.50
C ARG A 645 -22.97 -35.86 43.29
N CYS A 646 -23.32 -34.94 42.37
CA CYS A 646 -24.71 -34.69 42.02
C CYS A 646 -25.42 -35.98 41.58
N TYR A 647 -24.79 -36.79 40.76
CA TYR A 647 -25.34 -38.09 40.36
C TYR A 647 -25.34 -39.09 41.49
N ASP A 648 -24.32 -39.14 42.40
CA ASP A 648 -24.18 -40.09 43.48
C ASP A 648 -25.23 -39.84 44.59
N TYR A 649 -25.65 -38.59 44.79
CA TYR A 649 -26.63 -38.27 45.86
C TYR A 649 -28.00 -37.83 45.32
N GLY A 650 -28.13 -37.65 43.98
CA GLY A 650 -29.38 -37.13 43.40
C GLY A 650 -29.57 -35.62 43.65
N ASP A 651 -28.49 -34.90 43.88
CA ASP A 651 -28.52 -33.45 44.15
C ASP A 651 -28.83 -32.66 42.88
N GLY A 652 -30.12 -32.32 42.67
CA GLY A 652 -30.61 -31.52 41.54
C GLY A 652 -30.71 -32.27 40.19
N ILE A 653 -30.37 -33.53 40.16
CA ILE A 653 -30.50 -34.42 39.00
C ILE A 653 -30.90 -35.82 39.49
N GLU A 654 -31.39 -36.65 38.58
CA GLU A 654 -31.76 -38.03 38.90
C GLU A 654 -30.51 -38.81 39.39
N HIS A 655 -30.72 -39.60 40.50
CA HIS A 655 -29.68 -40.41 41.09
C HIS A 655 -29.22 -41.50 40.12
N ASP A 656 -27.91 -41.57 39.85
CA ASP A 656 -27.33 -42.56 38.96
C ASP A 656 -25.86 -42.82 39.34
N CYS A 657 -25.70 -43.90 40.10
CA CYS A 657 -24.35 -44.29 40.59
C CYS A 657 -23.39 -44.68 39.47
N GLN A 658 -23.87 -45.14 38.31
CA GLN A 658 -22.96 -45.49 37.18
C GLN A 658 -22.37 -44.21 36.58
N LYS A 659 -23.23 -43.22 36.32
CA LYS A 659 -22.77 -41.89 35.85
C LYS A 659 -21.88 -41.20 36.87
N ALA A 660 -22.17 -41.34 38.15
CA ALA A 660 -21.31 -40.84 39.23
C ALA A 660 -19.90 -41.38 39.12
N VAL A 661 -19.75 -42.70 38.97
CA VAL A 661 -18.46 -43.36 38.84
C VAL A 661 -17.74 -42.94 37.56
N GLU A 662 -18.45 -42.77 36.44
CA GLU A 662 -17.87 -42.26 35.19
C GLU A 662 -17.23 -40.87 35.36
N TRP A 663 -17.93 -39.96 36.00
CA TRP A 663 -17.42 -38.62 36.27
C TRP A 663 -16.30 -38.58 37.29
N TYR A 664 -16.40 -39.42 38.36
CA TYR A 664 -15.31 -39.60 39.31
C TYR A 664 -14.03 -40.13 38.62
N ARG A 665 -14.12 -41.09 37.68
CA ARG A 665 -12.98 -41.58 36.93
C ARG A 665 -12.30 -40.50 36.13
N LYS A 666 -13.07 -39.66 35.38
CA LYS A 666 -12.51 -38.52 34.64
C LYS A 666 -11.77 -37.54 35.55
N SER A 667 -12.35 -37.28 36.74
CA SER A 667 -11.73 -36.38 37.72
C SER A 667 -10.46 -37.00 38.34
N VAL A 668 -10.47 -38.32 38.57
CA VAL A 668 -9.33 -39.07 39.11
C VAL A 668 -8.17 -39.14 38.11
N GLU A 669 -8.41 -39.27 36.80
CA GLU A 669 -7.40 -39.22 35.75
C GLU A 669 -6.58 -37.93 35.81
N GLN A 670 -7.17 -36.86 36.27
CA GLN A 670 -6.50 -35.59 36.52
C GLN A 670 -5.98 -35.44 37.96
N GLY A 671 -5.98 -36.53 38.77
CA GLY A 671 -5.36 -36.54 40.07
C GLY A 671 -6.23 -35.96 41.22
N CYS A 672 -7.53 -35.69 41.03
CA CYS A 672 -8.36 -35.12 42.08
C CYS A 672 -8.51 -36.04 43.31
N ALA A 673 -7.89 -35.66 44.41
CA ALA A 673 -7.89 -36.46 45.66
C ALA A 673 -9.28 -36.71 46.27
N MET A 674 -10.19 -35.74 46.12
CA MET A 674 -11.59 -35.86 46.56
C MET A 674 -12.35 -36.92 45.76
N ALA A 675 -12.15 -36.93 44.42
CA ALA A 675 -12.76 -37.93 43.55
C ALA A 675 -12.19 -39.32 43.79
N GLN A 676 -10.87 -39.43 44.06
CA GLN A 676 -10.23 -40.71 44.46
C GLN A 676 -10.87 -41.29 45.74
N CYS A 677 -11.12 -40.43 46.73
CA CYS A 677 -11.75 -40.87 47.96
C CYS A 677 -13.20 -41.38 47.71
N ASP A 678 -14.02 -40.63 46.97
CA ASP A 678 -15.39 -41.01 46.72
C ASP A 678 -15.52 -42.18 45.72
N LEU A 679 -14.61 -42.32 44.75
CA LEU A 679 -14.48 -43.56 43.94
C LEU A 679 -14.11 -44.77 44.79
N GLY A 680 -13.22 -44.62 45.79
CA GLY A 680 -12.94 -45.62 46.80
C GLY A 680 -14.18 -46.04 47.58
N ASN A 681 -15.04 -45.05 47.94
CA ASN A 681 -16.30 -45.34 48.59
C ASN A 681 -17.27 -46.12 47.67
N CYS A 682 -17.30 -45.81 46.37
CA CYS A 682 -18.12 -46.55 45.40
C CYS A 682 -17.67 -48.02 45.32
N TYR A 683 -16.36 -48.30 45.22
CA TYR A 683 -15.85 -49.69 45.25
C TYR A 683 -16.07 -50.37 46.57
N LYS A 684 -15.99 -49.73 47.73
CA LYS A 684 -16.23 -50.30 49.06
C LYS A 684 -17.70 -50.75 49.21
N GLN A 685 -18.63 -49.97 48.70
CA GLN A 685 -20.06 -50.19 48.88
C GLN A 685 -20.72 -50.92 47.71
N GLY A 686 -20.04 -51.02 46.55
CA GLY A 686 -20.62 -51.60 45.32
C GLY A 686 -21.64 -50.66 44.65
N ARG A 687 -21.45 -49.30 44.76
CA ARG A 687 -22.33 -48.29 44.12
C ARG A 687 -21.81 -47.94 42.71
N GLY A 688 -22.59 -48.30 41.71
CA GLY A 688 -22.25 -48.03 40.29
C GLY A 688 -21.08 -48.85 39.75
N VAL A 689 -20.47 -49.66 40.61
CA VAL A 689 -19.37 -50.60 40.28
C VAL A 689 -19.51 -51.84 41.13
N GLU A 690 -18.95 -52.96 40.69
CA GLU A 690 -18.85 -54.15 41.49
C GLU A 690 -18.02 -53.91 42.79
N LYS A 691 -18.51 -54.41 43.91
CA LYS A 691 -17.83 -54.23 45.21
C LYS A 691 -16.41 -54.86 45.17
N ASN A 692 -15.44 -54.06 45.49
CA ASN A 692 -14.05 -54.47 45.49
C ASN A 692 -13.26 -53.71 46.57
N LEU A 693 -12.98 -54.35 47.67
CA LEU A 693 -12.30 -53.74 48.82
C LEU A 693 -10.80 -53.41 48.51
N GLU A 694 -10.14 -54.19 47.69
CA GLU A 694 -8.72 -53.96 47.31
C GLU A 694 -8.63 -52.70 46.47
N LYS A 695 -9.48 -52.54 45.44
CA LYS A 695 -9.58 -51.31 44.66
C LYS A 695 -9.99 -50.13 45.53
N ALA A 696 -10.89 -50.30 46.49
CA ALA A 696 -11.25 -49.22 47.42
C ALA A 696 -10.01 -48.70 48.16
N VAL A 697 -9.21 -49.60 48.69
CA VAL A 697 -7.97 -49.26 49.41
C VAL A 697 -6.93 -48.60 48.50
N GLU A 698 -6.81 -49.06 47.25
CA GLU A 698 -5.92 -48.43 46.28
C GLU A 698 -6.28 -46.95 46.08
N TRP A 699 -7.55 -46.66 45.88
CA TRP A 699 -8.04 -45.30 45.68
C TRP A 699 -7.93 -44.43 46.94
N TYR A 700 -8.28 -44.98 48.12
CA TYR A 700 -8.07 -44.27 49.40
C TYR A 700 -6.60 -43.96 49.64
N ARG A 701 -5.68 -44.87 49.27
CA ARG A 701 -4.23 -44.66 49.41
C ARG A 701 -3.76 -43.47 48.54
N LYS A 702 -4.14 -43.47 47.27
CA LYS A 702 -3.83 -42.34 46.35
C LYS A 702 -4.34 -41.01 46.89
N SER A 703 -5.56 -40.98 47.39
CA SER A 703 -6.18 -39.81 48.03
C SER A 703 -5.42 -39.38 49.30
N ALA A 704 -5.07 -40.36 50.15
CA ALA A 704 -4.40 -40.11 51.41
C ALA A 704 -2.94 -39.61 51.22
N GLU A 705 -2.22 -40.16 50.25
CA GLU A 705 -0.87 -39.75 49.91
C GLU A 705 -0.81 -38.33 49.38
N GLN A 706 -1.86 -37.85 48.72
CA GLN A 706 -2.02 -36.44 48.32
C GLN A 706 -2.40 -35.54 49.51
N GLY A 707 -2.55 -36.09 50.72
CA GLY A 707 -2.86 -35.31 51.92
C GLY A 707 -4.36 -35.08 52.17
N TYR A 708 -5.26 -35.67 51.40
CA TYR A 708 -6.69 -35.44 51.63
C TYR A 708 -7.14 -36.15 52.93
N ASN A 709 -7.53 -35.37 53.94
CA ASN A 709 -7.85 -35.82 55.28
C ASN A 709 -8.92 -36.93 55.31
N ARG A 710 -10.01 -36.83 54.52
CA ARG A 710 -11.07 -37.85 54.42
C ARG A 710 -10.50 -39.15 53.78
N GLY A 711 -9.62 -39.05 52.77
CA GLY A 711 -8.92 -40.18 52.18
C GLY A 711 -8.02 -40.91 53.21
N GLN A 712 -7.28 -40.13 54.04
CA GLN A 712 -6.46 -40.63 55.13
C GLN A 712 -7.30 -41.35 56.17
N PHE A 713 -8.42 -40.77 56.53
CA PHE A 713 -9.38 -41.37 57.46
C PHE A 713 -9.97 -42.69 56.92
N CYS A 714 -10.42 -42.73 55.69
CA CYS A 714 -10.94 -43.95 55.06
C CYS A 714 -9.90 -45.07 54.96
N LEU A 715 -8.64 -44.70 54.58
CA LEU A 715 -7.54 -45.66 54.54
C LEU A 715 -7.21 -46.21 55.92
N ALA A 716 -7.19 -45.36 56.93
CA ALA A 716 -6.98 -45.76 58.30
C ALA A 716 -8.04 -46.78 58.73
N GLY A 717 -9.35 -46.53 58.42
CA GLY A 717 -10.43 -47.45 58.68
C GLY A 717 -10.28 -48.85 58.02
N CYS A 718 -9.74 -48.84 56.79
CA CYS A 718 -9.43 -50.13 56.11
C CYS A 718 -8.35 -50.95 56.84
N PHE A 719 -7.29 -50.31 57.33
CA PHE A 719 -6.24 -50.96 58.11
C PHE A 719 -6.79 -51.39 59.49
N GLU A 720 -7.64 -50.63 60.13
CA GLU A 720 -8.27 -50.95 61.42
C GLU A 720 -9.12 -52.20 61.31
N ASN A 721 -9.92 -52.29 60.26
CA ASN A 721 -10.91 -53.37 60.10
C ASN A 721 -10.39 -54.56 59.32
N GLY A 722 -9.28 -54.42 58.58
CA GLY A 722 -8.78 -55.44 57.66
C GLY A 722 -9.62 -55.56 56.39
N GLU A 723 -10.17 -54.42 55.88
CA GLU A 723 -11.01 -54.35 54.70
C GLU A 723 -10.15 -54.11 53.46
N GLY A 724 -9.91 -55.11 52.61
CA GLY A 724 -9.11 -55.05 51.39
C GLY A 724 -7.60 -54.97 51.65
N VAL A 725 -7.17 -54.95 52.90
CA VAL A 725 -5.79 -54.99 53.37
C VAL A 725 -5.71 -55.80 54.66
N PRO A 726 -4.58 -56.41 54.98
CA PRO A 726 -4.40 -57.01 56.30
C PRO A 726 -4.62 -56.03 57.43
N LYS A 727 -5.25 -56.46 58.51
CA LYS A 727 -5.49 -55.60 59.65
C LYS A 727 -4.17 -55.19 60.30
N ASP A 728 -4.00 -53.85 60.46
CA ASP A 728 -2.78 -53.24 61.01
C ASP A 728 -3.15 -51.98 61.80
N LYS A 729 -3.21 -52.15 63.10
CA LYS A 729 -3.59 -51.11 64.05
C LYS A 729 -2.59 -49.95 64.10
N GLU A 730 -1.31 -50.22 63.87
CA GLU A 730 -0.26 -49.19 63.89
C GLU A 730 -0.38 -48.29 62.67
N LYS A 731 -0.52 -48.83 61.48
CA LYS A 731 -0.80 -48.04 60.25
C LYS A 731 -2.13 -47.30 60.34
N ALA A 732 -3.15 -47.93 60.88
CA ALA A 732 -4.43 -47.24 61.11
C ALA A 732 -4.24 -45.97 61.97
N LEU A 733 -3.57 -46.11 63.10
CA LEU A 733 -3.28 -45.00 64.01
C LEU A 733 -2.45 -43.91 63.34
N GLN A 734 -1.44 -44.28 62.52
CA GLN A 734 -0.59 -43.30 61.78
C GLN A 734 -1.42 -42.46 60.81
N TRP A 735 -2.35 -43.09 60.05
CA TRP A 735 -3.19 -42.40 59.12
C TRP A 735 -4.28 -41.57 59.81
N TYR A 736 -4.88 -42.06 60.90
CA TYR A 736 -5.81 -41.30 61.71
C TYR A 736 -5.13 -40.03 62.29
N LYS A 737 -3.90 -40.13 62.77
CA LYS A 737 -3.14 -38.96 63.27
C LYS A 737 -2.95 -37.92 62.16
N LYS A 738 -2.55 -38.33 60.96
CA LYS A 738 -2.40 -37.39 59.84
C LYS A 738 -3.75 -36.70 59.50
N ALA A 739 -4.88 -37.38 59.57
CA ALA A 739 -6.18 -36.79 59.35
C ALA A 739 -6.60 -35.86 60.50
N ALA A 740 -6.29 -36.21 61.72
CA ALA A 740 -6.54 -35.41 62.94
C ALA A 740 -5.68 -34.11 62.95
N ASP A 741 -4.42 -34.18 62.57
CA ASP A 741 -3.54 -33.03 62.49
C ASP A 741 -4.07 -31.95 61.50
N GLN A 742 -4.95 -32.34 60.58
CA GLN A 742 -5.66 -31.47 59.66
C GLN A 742 -7.08 -31.07 60.17
N GLY A 743 -7.39 -31.34 61.44
CA GLY A 743 -8.66 -31.00 62.08
C GLY A 743 -9.84 -31.86 61.64
N PHE A 744 -9.63 -33.09 61.16
CA PHE A 744 -10.73 -34.00 60.86
C PHE A 744 -11.25 -34.64 62.09
N GLY A 745 -12.34 -34.10 62.68
CA GLY A 745 -12.89 -34.51 64.02
C GLY A 745 -13.25 -35.98 64.12
N GLY A 746 -13.61 -36.66 63.02
CA GLY A 746 -13.83 -38.12 63.04
C GLY A 746 -12.56 -38.94 63.31
N ALA A 747 -11.38 -38.42 63.00
CA ALA A 747 -10.11 -39.07 63.22
C ALA A 747 -9.68 -38.99 64.68
N GLU A 748 -9.91 -37.88 65.39
CA GLU A 748 -9.66 -37.73 66.81
C GLU A 748 -10.51 -38.69 67.60
N TRP A 749 -11.80 -38.83 67.28
CA TRP A 749 -12.70 -39.76 67.87
C TRP A 749 -12.22 -41.20 67.65
N ALA A 750 -11.80 -41.61 66.43
CA ALA A 750 -11.29 -42.94 66.12
C ALA A 750 -9.98 -43.26 66.89
N ILE A 751 -9.07 -42.30 67.06
CA ILE A 751 -7.82 -42.45 67.86
C ILE A 751 -8.21 -42.77 69.31
N ASN A 752 -9.09 -41.99 69.95
CA ASN A 752 -9.53 -42.14 71.30
C ASN A 752 -10.18 -43.51 71.53
N ASN A 753 -11.01 -43.93 70.57
CA ASN A 753 -11.64 -45.25 70.61
C ASN A 753 -10.65 -46.42 70.48
N MET A 754 -9.66 -46.30 69.60
CA MET A 754 -8.61 -47.31 69.45
C MET A 754 -7.69 -47.40 70.68
N GLN A 755 -7.51 -46.30 71.43
CA GLN A 755 -6.73 -46.28 72.70
C GLN A 755 -7.58 -46.75 73.90
N SER A 756 -8.84 -46.50 73.88
CA SER A 756 -9.76 -46.86 75.00
C SER A 756 -10.33 -48.33 74.92
N SER A 757 -10.32 -48.85 73.67
CA SER A 757 -10.96 -50.19 73.45
C SER A 757 -9.94 -51.36 73.44
N GLY A 758 -9.79 -51.89 74.60
CA GLY A 758 -9.54 -53.34 74.70
C GLY A 758 -10.71 -54.23 74.30
N ILE A 759 -11.91 -53.64 74.09
CA ILE A 759 -13.18 -54.38 73.73
C ILE A 759 -14.20 -53.38 73.18
N GLY A 760 -14.60 -53.49 71.89
CA GLY A 760 -15.79 -52.77 71.44
C GLY A 760 -16.02 -52.75 69.92
N SER A 761 -17.03 -53.32 69.52
CA SER A 761 -17.73 -53.79 68.34
C SER A 761 -17.67 -52.93 67.04
N ALA A 762 -17.67 -53.65 65.91
CA ALA A 762 -17.80 -53.17 64.55
C ALA A 762 -19.13 -52.39 64.24
N LEU A 763 -20.13 -52.48 65.12
CA LEU A 763 -21.39 -51.75 64.97
C LEU A 763 -21.28 -50.25 65.23
N GLU A 764 -20.34 -49.80 66.09
CA GLU A 764 -20.15 -48.38 66.40
C GLU A 764 -19.43 -47.64 65.34
N PHE A 765 -18.58 -48.28 64.54
CA PHE A 765 -17.85 -47.69 63.42
C PHE A 765 -18.84 -47.33 62.25
N GLY A 766 -19.85 -48.19 62.00
CA GLY A 766 -20.88 -47.87 61.00
C GLY A 766 -21.72 -46.67 61.43
N ALA A 767 -22.00 -46.58 62.81
CA ALA A 767 -22.71 -45.44 63.35
C ALA A 767 -21.90 -44.12 63.29
N ALA A 768 -20.55 -44.16 63.46
CA ALA A 768 -19.66 -43.02 63.36
C ALA A 768 -19.57 -42.52 61.92
N MET A 769 -19.49 -43.43 60.92
CA MET A 769 -19.54 -43.07 59.50
C MET A 769 -20.89 -42.48 59.08
N ALA A 770 -22.02 -43.03 59.59
CA ALA A 770 -23.35 -42.46 59.41
C ALA A 770 -23.44 -41.07 60.08
N ALA A 771 -22.87 -40.91 61.29
CA ALA A 771 -22.87 -39.64 62.02
C ALA A 771 -22.01 -38.56 61.28
N VAL A 772 -20.88 -38.93 60.65
CA VAL A 772 -20.10 -38.00 59.81
C VAL A 772 -20.92 -37.56 58.57
N GLY A 773 -21.66 -38.50 57.93
CA GLY A 773 -22.58 -38.15 56.82
C GLY A 773 -23.78 -37.31 57.29
N VAL A 774 -24.26 -37.54 58.53
CA VAL A 774 -25.31 -36.75 59.19
C VAL A 774 -24.76 -35.43 59.69
N LEU A 775 -23.54 -35.33 60.18
CA LEU A 775 -22.85 -34.11 60.56
C LEU A 775 -22.58 -33.23 59.31
N GLU A 776 -22.17 -33.76 58.19
CA GLU A 776 -22.08 -33.03 56.91
C GLU A 776 -23.49 -32.51 56.44
N LYS A 777 -24.55 -33.35 56.67
CA LYS A 777 -25.94 -32.91 56.45
C LYS A 777 -26.37 -31.84 57.48
N LEU A 778 -26.01 -31.98 58.75
CA LEU A 778 -26.29 -30.99 59.79
C LEU A 778 -25.46 -29.74 59.72
N GLU A 779 -24.20 -29.81 59.29
CA GLU A 779 -23.40 -28.62 58.96
C GLU A 779 -23.99 -27.87 57.76
N ARG A 780 -24.51 -28.57 56.75
CA ARG A 780 -25.30 -27.97 55.69
C ARG A 780 -26.57 -27.32 56.21
N LEU A 781 -27.26 -27.94 57.16
CA LEU A 781 -28.45 -27.39 57.84
C LEU A 781 -28.08 -26.26 58.85
N GLY A 782 -26.96 -26.39 59.57
CA GLY A 782 -26.52 -25.42 60.56
C GLY A 782 -26.00 -24.09 59.96
N LYS A 783 -25.51 -24.12 58.74
CA LYS A 783 -25.21 -22.90 57.94
C LYS A 783 -26.49 -22.20 57.43
N ILE A 784 -27.63 -22.90 57.39
CA ILE A 784 -28.95 -22.33 57.08
C ILE A 784 -29.55 -21.60 58.30
N PHE A 785 -29.12 -21.88 59.54
CA PHE A 785 -29.64 -21.26 60.77
C PHE A 785 -28.66 -20.22 61.39
N LYS A 786 -27.55 -19.91 60.78
CA LYS A 786 -26.63 -18.86 61.22
C LYS A 786 -26.30 -17.88 60.07
N GLY A 787 -27.31 -17.25 59.52
CA GLY A 787 -27.16 -16.16 58.54
C GLY A 787 -28.24 -15.17 58.76
#